data_ef038afcdd7896b639a2934b5370d2d8
#
_entry.id   ef038afcdd7896b639a2934b5370d2d8
#
_cell.length_a   1.000
_cell.length_b   1.000
_cell.length_c   1.000
_cell.angle_alpha   90.00
_cell.angle_beta   90.00
_cell.angle_gamma   90.00
#
_symmetry.space_group_name_H-M   'P 1'
#
loop_
_entity.id
_entity.type
_entity.pdbx_description
1 polymer ?
#
loop_
_entity_poly.entity_id
_entity_poly.type
_entity_poly.pdbx_seq_one_letter_code
_entity_poly.pdbx_strand_id
1 'polypeptide(L)'
;MRRGFTLLCLVLFLAPLTGSLGNDEASNSQWGTVIPQMTPVIHQEVDWWERTTMDSNRNGIHDSLESLEIPAGVGLSYSRDVTDSDVALLESMGYEITDVIEAVDAVLLGVIDSEDVWNLSQIDGVVMVERYGQIILWGDVQTPNILAEQSEEYPHTAWNHTPLRGAGINIAMVDTGTDNEHPGLKDKFVAGYDAVCFVHTDPECILAGGRETDGSFDPDDGNQHGTACMGMAAATGLDANGEQTGFEGSAPNASLIDVRIGTDAGAGPFENYLLSQEFYESAMNGLQWIIDNKDTAWPGVDESLHGIDIISLSWGITSHEGGGSDGEDMHSRILNEATLAGVTVSVAAGNDGPDNDGLSGMGSSSLSITVGATDDMNTIDRDDDTIAGYSSRGPRRDNGDSDPTNEMKPDVTAPGTNIVQAEACVTSGGCNNFLGGDASQNGYTSRGSGTSYATPAVTGVIALMMEVNDEINPLAIREILRSTATRMGPASQPEHDPHWNEDFGWGLVHAHDAVWTAEYLNMTGITTSDMNLDLQVHIENISSEGTVNTYTGQAWTRGAVMEKIEYSVDGGESWIEVMYESVNGTMSSYESFQFQFVINTDFLPAGYNMIIVRGVDDTGASSMISWDSVIGGGNFESMGSGDSIGRTLFLAVFGFAVLAFGAWVAIQQRVEEPFELAYAADNNVEIPSLVDDEPLEATLVEDTDGTSS
;
A
#
# COMPACT_ATOMS: atom_id res chain seq x y z
N MET A 1 -42.62 35.49 -15.23
CA MET A 1 -41.19 35.77 -15.50
C MET A 1 -40.29 34.51 -15.63
N ARG A 2 -40.81 33.28 -15.49
CA ARG A 2 -39.96 32.05 -15.60
C ARG A 2 -39.97 31.38 -17.00
N ARG A 3 -40.81 31.81 -17.95
CA ARG A 3 -40.87 31.25 -19.31
C ARG A 3 -40.03 31.97 -20.36
N GLY A 4 -39.48 33.14 -20.05
CA GLY A 4 -38.65 33.91 -20.98
C GLY A 4 -37.15 33.55 -20.94
N PHE A 5 -36.68 32.99 -19.84
CA PHE A 5 -35.24 32.68 -19.66
C PHE A 5 -34.83 31.39 -20.37
N THR A 6 -35.73 30.42 -20.43
CA THR A 6 -35.45 29.13 -21.10
C THR A 6 -35.41 29.26 -22.64
N LEU A 7 -36.12 30.24 -23.19
CA LEU A 7 -36.11 30.46 -24.64
C LEU A 7 -34.86 31.20 -25.11
N LEU A 8 -34.27 32.05 -24.24
CA LEU A 8 -33.08 32.77 -24.57
C LEU A 8 -31.82 31.87 -24.55
N CYS A 9 -31.77 30.89 -23.63
CA CYS A 9 -30.70 29.88 -23.61
C CYS A 9 -30.76 28.94 -24.82
N LEU A 10 -31.95 28.60 -25.28
CA LEU A 10 -32.12 27.71 -26.45
C LEU A 10 -31.70 28.39 -27.77
N VAL A 11 -31.90 29.73 -27.90
CA VAL A 11 -31.50 30.47 -29.08
C VAL A 11 -29.98 30.69 -29.14
N LEU A 12 -29.32 30.77 -28.00
CA LEU A 12 -27.86 30.85 -27.94
C LEU A 12 -27.12 29.58 -28.29
N PHE A 13 -27.76 28.39 -28.06
CA PHE A 13 -27.16 27.10 -28.40
C PHE A 13 -27.48 26.63 -29.84
N LEU A 14 -28.47 27.23 -30.52
CA LEU A 14 -28.83 26.85 -31.89
C LEU A 14 -28.19 27.75 -32.96
N ALA A 15 -27.52 28.85 -32.60
CA ALA A 15 -26.92 29.78 -33.54
C ALA A 15 -25.68 29.26 -34.31
N PRO A 16 -24.92 28.24 -33.89
CA PRO A 16 -23.82 27.73 -34.68
C PRO A 16 -24.15 26.66 -35.71
N LEU A 17 -25.43 26.19 -35.83
CA LEU A 17 -25.79 25.04 -36.67
C LEU A 17 -26.35 25.38 -38.06
N THR A 18 -26.33 26.63 -38.47
CA THR A 18 -26.78 27.04 -39.84
C THR A 18 -25.61 27.57 -40.66
N GLY A 19 -24.55 26.81 -40.78
CA GLY A 19 -23.43 27.09 -41.72
C GLY A 19 -23.40 26.00 -42.80
N SER A 20 -24.09 26.26 -43.90
CA SER A 20 -23.82 25.85 -45.28
C SER A 20 -23.16 24.47 -45.51
N LEU A 21 -23.99 23.51 -45.94
CA LEU A 21 -23.57 22.40 -46.77
C LEU A 21 -23.18 22.90 -48.16
N GLY A 22 -21.93 22.98 -48.44
CA GLY A 22 -21.38 23.14 -49.80
C GLY A 22 -20.60 21.86 -50.13
N ASN A 23 -21.03 21.13 -51.14
CA ASN A 23 -20.28 20.09 -51.79
C ASN A 23 -18.99 20.67 -52.35
N ASP A 24 -17.85 20.05 -52.09
CA ASP A 24 -16.78 19.95 -53.09
C ASP A 24 -15.76 18.86 -52.71
N GLU A 25 -15.18 18.32 -53.75
CA GLU A 25 -14.44 17.11 -53.96
C GLU A 25 -13.15 16.92 -53.09
N ALA A 26 -12.82 15.64 -52.93
CA ALA A 26 -11.61 15.12 -52.33
C ALA A 26 -10.33 15.77 -52.88
N SER A 27 -9.54 16.39 -52.01
CA SER A 27 -8.11 16.59 -52.22
C SER A 27 -7.36 16.38 -50.91
N ASN A 28 -6.33 15.52 -50.98
CA ASN A 28 -5.32 15.29 -49.94
C ASN A 28 -4.91 16.61 -49.26
N SER A 29 -5.25 16.81 -48.02
CA SER A 29 -4.68 17.86 -47.22
C SER A 29 -4.15 17.29 -45.91
N GLN A 30 -2.84 17.37 -45.78
CA GLN A 30 -2.11 17.34 -44.53
C GLN A 30 -2.91 18.06 -43.44
N TRP A 31 -3.13 17.40 -42.32
CA TRP A 31 -3.61 18.01 -41.09
C TRP A 31 -2.52 18.97 -40.57
N GLY A 32 -2.57 20.21 -41.03
CA GLY A 32 -1.88 21.28 -40.37
C GLY A 32 -2.62 21.58 -39.07
N THR A 33 -2.01 21.34 -37.96
CA THR A 33 -2.45 21.87 -36.67
C THR A 33 -2.52 23.38 -36.78
N VAL A 34 -3.72 23.94 -36.91
CA VAL A 34 -3.95 25.37 -36.70
C VAL A 34 -3.82 25.58 -35.20
N ILE A 35 -2.60 25.87 -34.75
CA ILE A 35 -2.41 26.45 -33.44
C ILE A 35 -3.15 27.81 -33.48
N PRO A 36 -4.19 28.01 -32.64
CA PRO A 36 -4.79 29.34 -32.54
C PRO A 36 -3.64 30.28 -32.17
N GLN A 37 -3.42 31.33 -32.98
CA GLN A 37 -2.57 32.43 -32.54
C GLN A 37 -3.27 33.02 -31.31
N MET A 38 -2.82 32.61 -30.14
CA MET A 38 -3.13 33.32 -28.93
C MET A 38 -2.58 34.73 -29.12
N THR A 39 -3.46 35.71 -29.26
CA THR A 39 -3.09 37.10 -29.07
C THR A 39 -2.36 37.15 -27.73
N PRO A 40 -1.13 37.65 -27.66
CA PRO A 40 -0.48 37.79 -26.38
C PRO A 40 -1.39 38.70 -25.55
N VAL A 41 -2.01 38.16 -24.54
CA VAL A 41 -2.61 38.97 -23.49
C VAL A 41 -1.40 39.66 -22.88
N ILE A 42 -1.29 40.96 -23.09
CA ILE A 42 -0.32 41.79 -22.37
C ILE A 42 -0.83 41.74 -20.93
N HIS A 43 -0.29 40.79 -20.17
CA HIS A 43 -0.45 40.81 -18.72
C HIS A 43 0.31 42.07 -18.29
N GLN A 44 -0.40 43.06 -17.81
CA GLN A 44 0.19 44.09 -16.98
C GLN A 44 0.81 43.28 -15.83
N GLU A 45 2.13 43.37 -15.67
CA GLU A 45 2.83 42.75 -14.56
C GLU A 45 2.26 43.40 -13.30
N VAL A 46 1.38 42.66 -12.64
CA VAL A 46 0.85 43.00 -11.33
C VAL A 46 1.75 42.28 -10.33
N ASP A 47 2.25 43.00 -9.37
CA ASP A 47 3.10 42.42 -8.32
C ASP A 47 2.40 41.23 -7.64
N TRP A 48 3.17 40.21 -7.21
CA TRP A 48 2.61 38.98 -6.69
C TRP A 48 1.71 39.21 -5.45
N TRP A 49 2.06 40.17 -4.59
CA TRP A 49 1.27 40.50 -3.39
C TRP A 49 -0.05 41.21 -3.72
N GLU A 50 -0.17 41.84 -4.90
CA GLU A 50 -1.42 42.44 -5.37
C GLU A 50 -2.37 41.40 -5.99
N ARG A 51 -1.85 40.28 -6.46
CA ARG A 51 -2.62 39.22 -7.13
C ARG A 51 -2.91 37.98 -6.24
N THR A 52 -2.15 37.77 -5.14
CA THR A 52 -2.36 36.63 -4.25
C THR A 52 -3.78 36.62 -3.70
N THR A 53 -4.33 35.42 -3.54
CA THR A 53 -5.63 35.20 -2.91
C THR A 53 -5.53 34.91 -1.40
N MET A 54 -4.30 34.80 -0.88
CA MET A 54 -4.00 34.45 0.51
C MET A 54 -4.13 35.65 1.48
N ASP A 55 -4.30 36.86 0.96
CA ASP A 55 -4.66 38.09 1.68
C ASP A 55 -5.94 38.64 1.05
N SER A 56 -7.07 38.11 1.49
CA SER A 56 -8.38 38.40 0.89
C SER A 56 -8.85 39.84 1.10
N ASN A 57 -8.43 40.47 2.19
CA ASN A 57 -8.80 41.84 2.56
C ASN A 57 -7.76 42.92 2.20
N ARG A 58 -6.61 42.48 1.63
CA ARG A 58 -5.52 43.35 1.14
C ARG A 58 -4.89 44.22 2.23
N ASN A 59 -4.68 43.68 3.41
CA ASN A 59 -4.03 44.35 4.52
C ASN A 59 -2.54 44.04 4.71
N GLY A 60 -1.98 43.16 3.86
CA GLY A 60 -0.60 42.71 3.94
C GLY A 60 -0.38 41.65 5.02
N ILE A 61 -1.44 40.97 5.45
CA ILE A 61 -1.38 39.87 6.41
C ILE A 61 -2.07 38.66 5.79
N HIS A 62 -1.39 37.53 5.76
CA HIS A 62 -1.96 36.28 5.29
C HIS A 62 -3.17 35.87 6.13
N ASP A 63 -4.30 35.52 5.50
CA ASP A 63 -5.58 35.23 6.14
C ASP A 63 -5.48 34.17 7.28
N SER A 64 -4.54 33.21 7.17
CA SER A 64 -4.30 32.22 8.23
C SER A 64 -3.74 32.79 9.53
N LEU A 65 -3.15 33.99 9.51
CA LEU A 65 -2.68 34.68 10.71
C LEU A 65 -3.77 35.49 11.39
N GLU A 66 -4.75 36.01 10.64
CA GLU A 66 -5.79 36.85 11.19
C GLU A 66 -6.73 36.16 12.17
N SER A 67 -6.89 34.85 12.01
CA SER A 67 -7.71 34.01 12.88
C SER A 67 -6.92 33.34 14.01
N LEU A 68 -5.61 33.56 14.09
CA LEU A 68 -4.73 32.86 15.02
C LEU A 68 -4.66 33.65 16.35
N GLU A 69 -5.10 33.02 17.43
CA GLU A 69 -5.03 33.58 18.78
C GLU A 69 -3.76 33.18 19.55
N ILE A 70 -2.89 32.33 18.93
CA ILE A 70 -1.68 31.81 19.55
C ILE A 70 -0.42 32.37 18.87
N PRO A 71 0.72 32.48 19.60
CA PRO A 71 1.98 32.86 19.00
C PRO A 71 2.40 31.91 17.89
N ALA A 72 2.99 32.44 16.82
CA ALA A 72 3.43 31.66 15.67
C ALA A 72 4.76 32.19 15.11
N GLY A 73 5.54 31.32 14.46
CA GLY A 73 6.66 31.74 13.62
C GLY A 73 6.17 32.47 12.39
N VAL A 74 6.80 33.61 12.06
CA VAL A 74 6.32 34.56 11.03
C VAL A 74 7.42 34.93 10.08
N GLY A 75 7.12 35.01 8.77
CA GLY A 75 7.96 35.59 7.75
C GLY A 75 7.43 36.94 7.28
N LEU A 76 8.33 37.84 6.95
CA LEU A 76 8.04 39.15 6.37
C LEU A 76 8.57 39.18 4.95
N SER A 77 7.72 39.32 3.96
CA SER A 77 8.13 39.57 2.57
C SER A 77 8.17 41.03 2.26
N TYR A 78 9.22 41.50 1.59
CA TYR A 78 9.44 42.87 1.21
C TYR A 78 9.17 43.07 -0.29
N SER A 79 8.78 44.30 -0.67
CA SER A 79 8.61 44.71 -2.06
C SER A 79 9.94 45.04 -2.76
N ARG A 80 11.07 44.90 -2.08
CA ARG A 80 12.42 45.24 -2.50
C ARG A 80 13.42 44.38 -1.74
N ASP A 81 14.66 44.40 -2.21
CA ASP A 81 15.76 43.71 -1.52
C ASP A 81 15.79 44.12 -0.02
N VAL A 82 15.92 43.11 0.83
CA VAL A 82 16.12 43.28 2.28
C VAL A 82 17.49 43.91 2.53
N THR A 83 17.56 44.91 3.39
CA THR A 83 18.81 45.63 3.70
C THR A 83 19.20 45.42 5.16
N ASP A 84 20.51 45.67 5.48
CA ASP A 84 21.00 45.68 6.86
C ASP A 84 20.20 46.65 7.77
N SER A 85 19.59 47.67 7.19
CA SER A 85 18.78 48.67 7.92
C SER A 85 17.43 48.06 8.34
N ASP A 86 16.86 47.18 7.53
CA ASP A 86 15.60 46.49 7.83
C ASP A 86 15.81 45.48 8.97
N VAL A 87 16.90 44.73 8.87
CA VAL A 87 17.34 43.80 9.93
C VAL A 87 17.56 44.55 11.25
N ALA A 88 18.34 45.65 11.23
CA ALA A 88 18.60 46.46 12.41
C ALA A 88 17.32 47.10 12.99
N LEU A 89 16.35 47.45 12.16
CA LEU A 89 15.05 47.95 12.59
C LEU A 89 14.29 46.90 13.39
N LEU A 90 14.14 45.68 12.85
CA LEU A 90 13.45 44.58 13.49
C LEU A 90 14.10 44.18 14.82
N GLU A 91 15.43 44.10 14.86
CA GLU A 91 16.20 43.85 16.11
C GLU A 91 15.95 44.97 17.15
N SER A 92 15.90 46.25 16.69
CA SER A 92 15.64 47.39 17.57
C SER A 92 14.22 47.38 18.15
N MET A 93 13.26 46.74 17.47
CA MET A 93 11.91 46.52 17.92
C MET A 93 11.81 45.32 18.89
N GLY A 94 12.88 44.54 19.03
CA GLY A 94 12.96 43.42 19.96
C GLY A 94 12.61 42.07 19.36
N TYR A 95 12.47 41.98 18.04
CA TYR A 95 12.20 40.72 17.38
C TYR A 95 13.48 39.92 17.17
N GLU A 96 13.40 38.60 17.32
CA GLU A 96 14.46 37.66 17.01
C GLU A 96 14.43 37.35 15.51
N ILE A 97 15.53 37.58 14.83
CA ILE A 97 15.67 37.25 13.40
C ILE A 97 16.29 35.87 13.31
N THR A 98 15.54 34.95 12.71
CA THR A 98 15.99 33.56 12.52
C THR A 98 16.86 33.45 11.27
N ASP A 99 16.44 34.09 10.15
CA ASP A 99 17.18 34.07 8.90
C ASP A 99 16.72 35.20 7.97
N VAL A 100 17.53 35.47 6.92
CA VAL A 100 17.20 36.40 5.81
C VAL A 100 17.30 35.61 4.51
N ILE A 101 16.19 35.52 3.79
CA ILE A 101 16.09 34.75 2.55
C ILE A 101 16.13 35.71 1.36
N GLU A 102 17.35 35.99 0.88
CA GLU A 102 17.61 37.01 -0.17
C GLU A 102 16.87 36.68 -1.49
N ALA A 103 16.69 35.37 -1.80
CA ALA A 103 16.08 34.94 -3.07
C ALA A 103 14.59 35.34 -3.22
N VAL A 104 13.93 35.67 -2.14
CA VAL A 104 12.50 36.06 -2.11
C VAL A 104 12.25 37.31 -1.27
N ASP A 105 13.30 38.06 -0.98
CA ASP A 105 13.27 39.33 -0.24
C ASP A 105 12.52 39.20 1.08
N ALA A 106 12.82 38.16 1.87
CA ALA A 106 12.10 37.86 3.10
C ALA A 106 13.00 37.82 4.33
N VAL A 107 12.42 38.14 5.49
CA VAL A 107 13.02 37.98 6.80
C VAL A 107 12.20 37.03 7.63
N LEU A 108 12.83 35.96 8.15
CA LEU A 108 12.22 35.00 9.04
C LEU A 108 12.39 35.47 10.49
N LEU A 109 11.29 35.56 11.20
CA LEU A 109 11.27 35.91 12.61
C LEU A 109 10.98 34.67 13.46
N GLY A 110 11.42 34.67 14.68
CA GLY A 110 11.00 33.67 15.65
C GLY A 110 9.49 33.72 15.95
N VAL A 111 9.09 33.11 17.06
CA VAL A 111 7.67 33.10 17.46
C VAL A 111 7.22 34.51 17.84
N ILE A 112 6.19 34.99 17.17
CA ILE A 112 5.60 36.33 17.34
C ILE A 112 4.21 36.21 17.96
N ASP A 113 3.91 37.08 18.92
CA ASP A 113 2.58 37.20 19.48
C ASP A 113 1.59 37.77 18.45
N SER A 114 0.36 37.26 18.43
CA SER A 114 -0.66 37.68 17.46
C SER A 114 -0.94 39.20 17.50
N GLU A 115 -0.74 39.86 18.65
CA GLU A 115 -0.90 41.30 18.82
C GLU A 115 0.13 42.12 18.01
N ASP A 116 1.29 41.55 17.70
CA ASP A 116 2.39 42.21 16.98
C ASP A 116 2.30 42.06 15.46
N VAL A 117 1.54 41.12 14.95
CA VAL A 117 1.40 40.84 13.51
C VAL A 117 0.98 42.08 12.71
N TRP A 118 0.04 42.86 13.26
CA TRP A 118 -0.40 44.12 12.66
C TRP A 118 0.72 45.16 12.61
N ASN A 119 1.54 45.25 13.64
CA ASN A 119 2.66 46.20 13.68
C ASN A 119 3.72 45.86 12.62
N LEU A 120 3.96 44.56 12.40
CA LEU A 120 4.89 44.07 11.38
C LEU A 120 4.42 44.40 9.97
N SER A 121 3.14 44.29 9.66
CA SER A 121 2.60 44.64 8.35
C SER A 121 2.66 46.14 8.04
N GLN A 122 2.88 47.01 9.03
CA GLN A 122 3.00 48.47 8.86
C GLN A 122 4.45 48.93 8.63
N ILE A 123 5.43 48.04 8.62
CA ILE A 123 6.84 48.37 8.39
C ILE A 123 7.01 48.75 6.92
N ASP A 124 7.78 49.80 6.66
CA ASP A 124 8.03 50.29 5.30
C ASP A 124 8.76 49.23 4.46
N GLY A 125 8.18 48.92 3.31
CA GLY A 125 8.67 47.86 2.41
C GLY A 125 8.08 46.50 2.65
N VAL A 126 7.48 46.20 3.79
CA VAL A 126 6.78 44.92 4.03
C VAL A 126 5.48 44.89 3.25
N VAL A 127 5.28 43.86 2.48
CA VAL A 127 4.10 43.66 1.61
C VAL A 127 3.25 42.44 2.06
N MET A 128 3.84 41.52 2.81
CA MET A 128 3.14 40.36 3.36
C MET A 128 3.77 39.92 4.67
N VAL A 129 2.92 39.63 5.64
CA VAL A 129 3.26 38.93 6.87
C VAL A 129 2.58 37.56 6.81
N GLU A 130 3.36 36.51 6.81
CA GLU A 130 2.85 35.14 6.69
C GLU A 130 3.40 34.26 7.82
N ARG A 131 2.61 33.25 8.24
CA ARG A 131 3.08 32.28 9.22
C ARG A 131 3.94 31.23 8.53
N TYR A 132 4.85 30.65 9.28
CA TYR A 132 5.51 29.44 8.80
C TYR A 132 4.49 28.38 8.48
N GLY A 133 4.58 27.81 7.28
CA GLY A 133 3.82 26.64 6.91
C GLY A 133 4.20 25.48 7.84
N GLN A 134 3.25 24.62 8.11
CA GLN A 134 3.56 23.37 8.79
C GLN A 134 4.42 22.52 7.84
N ILE A 135 5.59 22.09 8.31
CA ILE A 135 6.38 21.12 7.58
C ILE A 135 5.74 19.77 7.86
N ILE A 136 5.11 19.20 6.84
CA ILE A 136 4.59 17.84 6.87
C ILE A 136 5.69 16.94 6.32
N LEU A 137 6.08 15.92 7.05
CA LEU A 137 6.98 14.88 6.56
C LEU A 137 6.12 13.93 5.73
N TRP A 138 6.40 13.84 4.44
CA TRP A 138 5.66 13.00 3.52
C TRP A 138 6.05 11.54 3.70
N GLY A 139 5.07 10.62 3.61
CA GLY A 139 5.25 9.18 3.78
C GLY A 139 4.75 8.64 5.11
N ASP A 140 4.42 9.50 6.07
CA ASP A 140 3.72 9.15 7.30
C ASP A 140 2.22 8.86 7.08
N VAL A 141 1.72 9.06 5.88
CA VAL A 141 0.33 8.80 5.49
C VAL A 141 0.13 7.50 4.68
N GLN A 142 1.18 6.82 4.23
CA GLN A 142 1.05 5.62 3.39
C GLN A 142 0.24 4.51 4.07
N THR A 143 0.58 4.16 5.30
CA THR A 143 -0.13 3.09 6.06
C THR A 143 -1.57 3.46 6.43
N PRO A 144 -1.87 4.70 6.87
CA PRO A 144 -3.26 5.16 7.02
C PRO A 144 -4.02 5.23 5.69
N ASN A 145 -3.41 5.69 4.61
CA ASN A 145 -4.07 5.81 3.31
C ASN A 145 -4.52 4.45 2.76
N ILE A 146 -3.71 3.41 2.86
CA ILE A 146 -4.13 2.05 2.44
C ILE A 146 -5.06 1.36 3.45
N LEU A 147 -5.44 2.02 4.54
CA LEU A 147 -6.30 1.52 5.62
C LEU A 147 -5.71 0.32 6.38
N ALA A 148 -4.39 0.24 6.47
CA ALA A 148 -3.71 -0.66 7.41
C ALA A 148 -3.74 -0.06 8.82
N GLU A 149 -3.29 1.17 9.00
CA GLU A 149 -3.27 1.91 10.26
C GLU A 149 -4.46 2.88 10.38
N GLN A 150 -4.95 3.10 11.61
CA GLN A 150 -6.05 4.03 11.85
C GLN A 150 -5.63 5.50 11.73
N SER A 151 -6.55 6.33 11.27
CA SER A 151 -6.47 7.78 11.31
C SER A 151 -7.72 8.39 11.92
N GLU A 152 -7.75 9.72 12.09
CA GLU A 152 -8.97 10.41 12.55
C GLU A 152 -10.10 10.27 11.52
N GLU A 153 -9.78 10.19 10.23
CA GLU A 153 -10.74 10.08 9.14
C GLU A 153 -11.21 8.64 8.93
N TYR A 154 -10.29 7.68 9.01
CA TYR A 154 -10.56 6.26 8.81
C TYR A 154 -10.32 5.45 10.09
N PRO A 155 -11.36 5.29 10.95
CA PRO A 155 -11.23 4.52 12.18
C PRO A 155 -11.32 3.00 11.97
N HIS A 156 -11.82 2.55 10.82
CA HIS A 156 -11.97 1.13 10.48
C HIS A 156 -10.83 0.70 9.56
N THR A 157 -9.83 0.04 10.12
CA THR A 157 -8.60 -0.36 9.43
C THR A 157 -8.21 -1.78 9.81
N ALA A 158 -7.29 -2.38 9.05
CA ALA A 158 -6.84 -3.74 9.31
C ALA A 158 -6.29 -3.90 10.74
N TRP A 159 -5.50 -2.94 11.22
CA TRP A 159 -4.93 -3.00 12.57
C TRP A 159 -5.94 -2.82 13.70
N ASN A 160 -7.07 -2.16 13.45
CA ASN A 160 -8.15 -2.07 14.42
C ASN A 160 -9.10 -3.25 14.38
N HIS A 161 -9.24 -3.85 13.21
CA HIS A 161 -10.06 -5.03 13.04
C HIS A 161 -9.46 -6.22 13.80
N THR A 162 -8.14 -6.41 13.69
CA THR A 162 -7.41 -7.47 14.37
C THR A 162 -6.11 -6.94 15.00
N PRO A 163 -5.65 -7.49 16.14
CA PRO A 163 -4.37 -7.10 16.74
C PRO A 163 -3.16 -7.64 15.95
N LEU A 164 -3.39 -8.31 14.83
CA LEU A 164 -2.38 -8.96 14.01
C LEU A 164 -1.57 -7.91 13.23
N ARG A 165 -0.30 -8.21 12.97
CA ARG A 165 0.67 -7.31 12.34
C ARG A 165 1.63 -8.03 11.39
N GLY A 166 1.25 -9.21 10.88
CA GLY A 166 2.07 -10.03 9.98
C GLY A 166 2.97 -11.04 10.68
N ALA A 167 2.73 -11.36 11.96
CA ALA A 167 3.56 -12.30 12.69
C ALA A 167 3.46 -13.73 12.13
N GLY A 168 4.61 -14.41 12.03
CA GLY A 168 4.68 -15.74 11.45
C GLY A 168 4.78 -15.78 9.94
N ILE A 169 4.81 -14.62 9.25
CA ILE A 169 4.89 -14.53 7.80
C ILE A 169 6.27 -14.07 7.38
N ASN A 170 6.88 -14.80 6.45
CA ASN A 170 8.21 -14.54 5.90
C ASN A 170 8.12 -13.86 4.53
N ILE A 171 8.63 -12.64 4.44
CA ILE A 171 8.72 -11.87 3.19
C ILE A 171 10.11 -12.06 2.60
N ALA A 172 10.21 -12.68 1.44
CA ALA A 172 11.43 -12.68 0.63
C ALA A 172 11.56 -11.35 -0.10
N MET A 173 12.42 -10.48 0.40
CA MET A 173 12.78 -9.22 -0.26
C MET A 173 13.85 -9.52 -1.31
N VAL A 174 13.44 -9.58 -2.57
CA VAL A 174 14.32 -9.87 -3.71
C VAL A 174 14.83 -8.54 -4.28
N ASP A 175 15.95 -8.04 -3.77
CA ASP A 175 16.37 -6.67 -4.01
C ASP A 175 17.91 -6.50 -3.88
N THR A 176 18.37 -5.30 -3.59
CA THR A 176 19.79 -4.95 -3.39
C THR A 176 20.40 -5.43 -2.07
N GLY A 177 19.60 -6.07 -1.24
CA GLY A 177 19.90 -6.46 0.14
C GLY A 177 19.01 -5.70 1.11
N THR A 178 19.08 -6.06 2.39
CA THR A 178 18.33 -5.40 3.47
C THR A 178 19.22 -5.24 4.70
N ASP A 179 19.37 -4.00 5.20
CA ASP A 179 20.14 -3.72 6.41
C ASP A 179 19.30 -4.08 7.66
N ASN A 180 19.58 -5.25 8.24
CA ASN A 180 18.87 -5.75 9.43
C ASN A 180 19.32 -5.08 10.73
N GLU A 181 20.34 -4.24 10.71
CA GLU A 181 20.77 -3.43 11.86
C GLU A 181 19.96 -2.14 11.99
N HIS A 182 19.20 -1.75 10.94
CA HIS A 182 18.28 -0.63 11.01
C HIS A 182 17.30 -0.82 12.18
N PRO A 183 17.11 0.18 13.08
CA PRO A 183 16.29 0.01 14.29
C PRO A 183 14.89 -0.54 14.04
N GLY A 184 14.24 -0.12 12.96
CA GLY A 184 12.91 -0.57 12.55
C GLY A 184 12.87 -1.97 11.90
N LEU A 185 14.02 -2.52 11.51
CA LEU A 185 14.13 -3.85 10.88
C LEU A 185 14.87 -4.85 11.76
N LYS A 186 15.30 -4.41 12.93
CA LYS A 186 16.01 -5.24 13.89
C LYS A 186 15.20 -6.47 14.29
N ASP A 187 15.90 -7.59 14.42
CA ASP A 187 15.36 -8.90 14.84
C ASP A 187 14.33 -9.53 13.85
N LYS A 188 14.27 -9.04 12.61
CA LYS A 188 13.35 -9.58 11.56
C LYS A 188 13.98 -10.66 10.69
N PHE A 189 15.29 -10.72 10.61
CA PHE A 189 16.01 -11.61 9.73
C PHE A 189 15.85 -13.08 10.15
N VAL A 190 15.44 -13.92 9.21
CA VAL A 190 15.26 -15.38 9.38
C VAL A 190 16.28 -16.16 8.59
N ALA A 191 16.42 -15.86 7.30
CA ALA A 191 17.36 -16.50 6.39
C ALA A 191 17.70 -15.57 5.23
N GLY A 192 18.75 -15.91 4.47
CA GLY A 192 19.11 -15.12 3.30
C GLY A 192 19.93 -15.88 2.27
N TYR A 193 20.04 -15.29 1.09
CA TYR A 193 20.78 -15.81 -0.04
C TYR A 193 21.37 -14.68 -0.88
N ASP A 194 22.66 -14.72 -1.12
CA ASP A 194 23.35 -13.77 -1.98
C ASP A 194 23.59 -14.36 -3.38
N ALA A 195 22.60 -14.15 -4.26
CA ALA A 195 22.67 -14.66 -5.62
C ALA A 195 23.83 -14.08 -6.44
N VAL A 196 24.26 -12.85 -6.14
CA VAL A 196 25.39 -12.20 -6.83
C VAL A 196 26.68 -12.95 -6.53
N CYS A 197 26.94 -13.24 -5.26
CA CYS A 197 28.13 -13.98 -4.84
C CYS A 197 28.19 -15.38 -5.46
N PHE A 198 27.07 -16.08 -5.48
CA PHE A 198 27.03 -17.45 -6.01
C PHE A 198 27.13 -17.52 -7.53
N VAL A 199 26.48 -16.63 -8.25
CA VAL A 199 26.46 -16.67 -9.73
C VAL A 199 27.73 -16.07 -10.33
N HIS A 200 28.21 -14.96 -9.81
CA HIS A 200 29.26 -14.18 -10.46
C HIS A 200 30.63 -14.24 -9.78
N THR A 201 30.72 -14.91 -8.62
CA THR A 201 31.94 -14.95 -7.83
C THR A 201 32.47 -13.53 -7.58
N ASP A 202 31.60 -12.65 -7.11
CA ASP A 202 31.89 -11.24 -6.90
C ASP A 202 33.20 -11.08 -6.09
N PRO A 203 34.18 -10.31 -6.58
CA PRO A 203 35.41 -10.05 -5.85
C PRO A 203 35.19 -9.49 -4.43
N GLU A 204 34.07 -8.83 -4.19
CA GLU A 204 33.73 -8.28 -2.89
C GLU A 204 33.19 -9.31 -1.93
N CYS A 205 32.40 -10.25 -2.37
CA CYS A 205 32.08 -11.44 -1.59
C CYS A 205 33.34 -12.15 -1.13
N ILE A 206 34.35 -12.23 -2.02
CA ILE A 206 35.65 -12.82 -1.68
C ILE A 206 36.44 -11.94 -0.69
N LEU A 207 36.41 -10.61 -0.87
CA LEU A 207 37.12 -9.65 0.00
C LEU A 207 36.46 -9.50 1.38
N ALA A 208 35.14 -9.58 1.44
CA ALA A 208 34.36 -9.57 2.69
C ALA A 208 34.45 -10.90 3.47
N GLY A 209 35.21 -11.87 2.97
CA GLY A 209 35.44 -13.13 3.67
C GLY A 209 34.51 -14.26 3.27
N GLY A 210 33.85 -14.14 2.11
CA GLY A 210 32.98 -15.18 1.60
C GLY A 210 31.77 -15.36 2.47
N ARG A 211 30.93 -14.36 2.53
CA ARG A 211 29.81 -14.27 3.48
C ARG A 211 28.95 -15.54 3.55
N GLU A 212 28.85 -16.31 2.50
CA GLU A 212 27.86 -17.38 2.39
C GLU A 212 28.45 -18.79 2.29
N THR A 213 29.77 -18.95 2.23
CA THR A 213 30.38 -20.28 2.05
C THR A 213 30.22 -21.17 3.28
N ASP A 214 29.95 -20.60 4.44
CA ASP A 214 29.73 -21.31 5.71
C ASP A 214 28.31 -21.21 6.25
N GLY A 215 27.40 -20.57 5.50
CA GLY A 215 26.03 -20.31 5.94
C GLY A 215 25.86 -19.15 6.92
N SER A 216 26.91 -18.31 7.06
CA SER A 216 26.87 -17.12 7.91
C SER A 216 26.45 -15.87 7.13
N PHE A 217 25.33 -15.93 6.45
CA PHE A 217 24.79 -14.79 5.72
C PHE A 217 24.50 -13.63 6.70
N ASP A 218 25.10 -12.47 6.44
CA ASP A 218 24.88 -11.24 7.19
C ASP A 218 24.16 -10.24 6.27
N PRO A 219 22.89 -9.92 6.51
CA PRO A 219 22.13 -9.01 5.68
C PRO A 219 22.71 -7.60 5.75
N ASP A 220 23.04 -7.08 4.58
CA ASP A 220 23.55 -5.73 4.38
C ASP A 220 22.96 -5.17 3.08
N ASP A 221 22.85 -3.85 2.98
CA ASP A 221 22.38 -3.18 1.77
C ASP A 221 23.30 -2.01 1.40
N GLY A 222 24.09 -2.22 0.37
CA GLY A 222 24.99 -1.19 -0.15
C GLY A 222 24.31 -0.13 -1.02
N ASN A 223 23.05 -0.32 -1.38
CA ASN A 223 22.30 0.57 -2.28
C ASN A 223 21.17 1.35 -1.57
N GLN A 224 20.62 0.85 -0.50
CA GLN A 224 19.47 1.36 0.23
C GLN A 224 18.10 0.94 -0.32
N HIS A 225 17.95 0.51 -1.58
CA HIS A 225 16.65 0.28 -2.18
C HIS A 225 15.89 -0.87 -1.50
N GLY A 226 16.55 -2.01 -1.26
CA GLY A 226 15.92 -3.16 -0.60
C GLY A 226 15.55 -2.88 0.88
N THR A 227 16.41 -2.13 1.60
CA THR A 227 16.11 -1.69 2.96
C THR A 227 14.88 -0.78 3.01
N ALA A 228 14.78 0.16 2.08
CA ALA A 228 13.62 1.04 1.94
C ALA A 228 12.34 0.22 1.66
N CYS A 229 12.41 -0.74 0.72
CA CYS A 229 11.30 -1.62 0.37
C CYS A 229 10.86 -2.47 1.55
N MET A 230 11.80 -3.12 2.26
CA MET A 230 11.45 -3.90 3.46
C MET A 230 10.87 -3.02 4.57
N GLY A 231 11.36 -1.78 4.67
CA GLY A 231 10.81 -0.80 5.60
C GLY A 231 9.33 -0.54 5.40
N MET A 232 8.90 -0.33 4.16
CA MET A 232 7.49 -0.09 3.83
C MET A 232 6.61 -1.33 4.01
N ALA A 233 7.17 -2.52 3.79
CA ALA A 233 6.44 -3.76 4.07
C ALA A 233 6.29 -4.00 5.57
N ALA A 234 7.38 -3.83 6.36
CA ALA A 234 7.43 -4.41 7.69
C ALA A 234 8.24 -3.63 8.74
N ALA A 235 8.65 -2.37 8.53
CA ALA A 235 9.33 -1.64 9.61
C ALA A 235 8.45 -1.48 10.85
N THR A 236 9.06 -1.56 12.02
CA THR A 236 8.37 -1.32 13.30
C THR A 236 8.18 0.16 13.62
N GLY A 237 8.71 1.07 12.80
CA GLY A 237 8.69 2.51 13.04
C GLY A 237 9.61 2.98 14.16
N LEU A 238 10.40 2.10 14.77
CA LEU A 238 11.31 2.48 15.87
C LEU A 238 12.55 3.19 15.35
N ASP A 239 12.94 4.26 16.04
CA ASP A 239 14.22 4.94 15.85
C ASP A 239 15.35 4.30 16.69
N ALA A 240 16.57 4.84 16.56
CA ALA A 240 17.75 4.41 17.32
C ALA A 240 17.61 4.53 18.85
N ASN A 241 16.68 5.32 19.34
CA ASN A 241 16.38 5.48 20.77
C ASN A 241 15.30 4.52 21.24
N GLY A 242 14.66 3.80 20.31
CA GLY A 242 13.49 2.95 20.57
C GLY A 242 12.19 3.76 20.70
N GLU A 243 12.15 4.96 20.14
CA GLU A 243 10.96 5.80 20.10
C GLU A 243 10.19 5.56 18.79
N GLN A 244 8.87 5.60 18.87
CA GLN A 244 7.98 5.42 17.70
C GLN A 244 7.98 6.68 16.85
N THR A 245 8.19 6.51 15.52
CA THR A 245 8.31 7.63 14.59
C THR A 245 7.05 7.84 13.74
N GLY A 246 6.14 6.87 13.69
CA GLY A 246 4.99 6.87 12.77
C GLY A 246 5.30 6.35 11.36
N PHE A 247 6.53 5.86 11.11
CA PHE A 247 6.93 5.27 9.82
C PHE A 247 6.92 3.75 9.88
N GLU A 248 5.78 3.19 10.27
CA GLU A 248 5.57 1.75 10.31
C GLU A 248 5.28 1.20 8.92
N GLY A 249 5.79 0.01 8.63
CA GLY A 249 5.36 -0.76 7.46
C GLY A 249 3.97 -1.35 7.67
N SER A 250 3.34 -1.80 6.60
CA SER A 250 1.96 -2.32 6.64
C SER A 250 1.82 -3.54 7.55
N ALA A 251 2.87 -4.36 7.70
CA ALA A 251 2.92 -5.55 8.54
C ALA A 251 4.15 -5.56 9.45
N PRO A 252 4.20 -4.71 10.51
CA PRO A 252 5.41 -4.48 11.29
C PRO A 252 5.90 -5.69 12.11
N ASN A 253 5.21 -6.81 12.12
CA ASN A 253 5.68 -8.05 12.75
C ASN A 253 6.10 -9.13 11.74
N ALA A 254 6.00 -8.88 10.44
CA ALA A 254 6.49 -9.82 9.43
C ALA A 254 8.02 -9.95 9.49
N SER A 255 8.53 -11.09 9.04
CA SER A 255 9.93 -11.46 9.07
C SER A 255 10.59 -11.32 7.70
N LEU A 256 11.91 -11.26 7.66
CA LEU A 256 12.73 -11.03 6.48
C LEU A 256 13.45 -12.32 6.06
N ILE A 257 13.25 -12.68 4.80
CA ILE A 257 14.17 -13.51 4.03
C ILE A 257 14.89 -12.57 3.05
N ASP A 258 16.19 -12.33 3.23
CA ASP A 258 16.93 -11.43 2.36
C ASP A 258 17.47 -12.18 1.14
N VAL A 259 17.01 -11.84 -0.06
CA VAL A 259 17.50 -12.42 -1.32
C VAL A 259 18.15 -11.33 -2.14
N ARG A 260 19.46 -11.22 -1.98
CA ARG A 260 20.26 -10.20 -2.63
C ARG A 260 20.56 -10.56 -4.07
N ILE A 261 20.13 -9.72 -5.00
CA ILE A 261 20.32 -9.88 -6.43
C ILE A 261 21.13 -8.74 -7.06
N GLY A 262 21.38 -7.67 -6.31
CA GLY A 262 22.25 -6.55 -6.65
C GLY A 262 23.57 -6.59 -5.90
N THR A 263 24.60 -5.86 -6.35
CA THR A 263 25.87 -5.74 -5.63
C THR A 263 25.72 -4.78 -4.46
N ASP A 264 26.33 -5.10 -3.34
CA ASP A 264 26.44 -4.21 -2.16
C ASP A 264 27.73 -3.39 -2.15
N ALA A 265 28.51 -3.52 -3.21
CA ALA A 265 29.80 -2.88 -3.34
C ALA A 265 29.69 -1.38 -3.54
N GLY A 266 29.67 -0.62 -2.48
CA GLY A 266 29.88 0.83 -2.52
C GLY A 266 29.20 1.50 -3.70
N ALA A 267 28.21 0.83 -4.19
CA ALA A 267 27.62 1.09 -5.44
C ALA A 267 26.96 2.44 -5.35
N GLY A 268 27.68 3.40 -5.76
CA GLY A 268 27.05 4.57 -6.27
C GLY A 268 26.10 4.13 -7.40
N PRO A 269 25.17 4.98 -7.81
CA PRO A 269 24.15 4.65 -8.82
C PRO A 269 24.71 4.17 -10.18
N PHE A 270 26.00 3.99 -10.32
CA PHE A 270 26.67 3.60 -11.56
C PHE A 270 27.00 2.10 -11.66
N GLU A 271 27.20 1.38 -10.56
CA GLU A 271 27.67 -0.01 -10.65
C GLU A 271 26.53 -1.00 -10.87
N ASN A 272 25.40 -0.82 -10.24
CA ASN A 272 24.23 -1.69 -10.44
C ASN A 272 23.62 -1.62 -11.84
N TYR A 273 23.81 -0.53 -12.56
CA TYR A 273 23.27 -0.37 -13.92
C TYR A 273 24.24 -0.80 -15.03
N LEU A 274 25.52 -0.97 -14.73
CA LEU A 274 26.50 -1.41 -15.73
C LEU A 274 26.52 -2.92 -15.91
N LEU A 275 25.92 -3.69 -15.00
CA LEU A 275 25.93 -5.14 -14.96
C LEU A 275 24.53 -5.73 -15.24
N SER A 276 23.79 -5.19 -16.18
CA SER A 276 22.41 -5.61 -16.45
C SER A 276 22.27 -7.12 -16.75
N GLN A 277 23.28 -7.76 -17.33
CA GLN A 277 23.28 -9.19 -17.55
C GLN A 277 23.49 -9.96 -16.24
N GLU A 278 24.43 -9.54 -15.41
CA GLU A 278 24.74 -10.18 -14.14
C GLU A 278 23.55 -10.03 -13.16
N PHE A 279 22.92 -8.87 -13.16
CA PHE A 279 21.70 -8.64 -12.37
C PHE A 279 20.56 -9.58 -12.80
N TYR A 280 20.36 -9.78 -14.10
CA TYR A 280 19.34 -10.71 -14.61
C TYR A 280 19.62 -12.15 -14.16
N GLU A 281 20.87 -12.60 -14.28
CA GLU A 281 21.28 -13.97 -13.90
C GLU A 281 21.13 -14.17 -12.39
N SER A 282 21.51 -13.18 -11.58
CA SER A 282 21.33 -13.20 -10.12
C SER A 282 19.86 -13.22 -9.72
N ALA A 283 19.03 -12.43 -10.38
CA ALA A 283 17.60 -12.40 -10.13
C ALA A 283 16.94 -13.75 -10.40
N MET A 284 17.22 -14.34 -11.56
CA MET A 284 16.69 -15.66 -11.92
C MET A 284 17.16 -16.76 -10.96
N ASN A 285 18.41 -16.68 -10.52
CA ASN A 285 18.98 -17.61 -9.55
C ASN A 285 18.35 -17.43 -8.15
N GLY A 286 18.17 -16.20 -7.69
CA GLY A 286 17.52 -15.90 -6.43
C GLY A 286 16.07 -16.39 -6.40
N LEU A 287 15.31 -16.18 -7.48
CA LEU A 287 13.93 -16.67 -7.59
C LEU A 287 13.86 -18.20 -7.60
N GLN A 288 14.81 -18.86 -8.28
CA GLN A 288 14.91 -20.32 -8.23
C GLN A 288 15.21 -20.82 -6.81
N TRP A 289 16.14 -20.15 -6.10
CA TRP A 289 16.44 -20.48 -4.71
C TRP A 289 15.21 -20.38 -3.80
N ILE A 290 14.37 -19.36 -3.98
CA ILE A 290 13.11 -19.21 -3.23
C ILE A 290 12.19 -20.42 -3.46
N ILE A 291 11.97 -20.79 -4.73
CA ILE A 291 11.11 -21.94 -5.07
C ILE A 291 11.65 -23.24 -4.43
N ASP A 292 12.96 -23.44 -4.46
CA ASP A 292 13.61 -24.64 -3.89
C ASP A 292 13.53 -24.67 -2.35
N ASN A 293 13.43 -23.50 -1.71
CA ASN A 293 13.46 -23.36 -0.25
C ASN A 293 12.14 -22.93 0.38
N LYS A 294 11.05 -22.88 -0.35
CA LYS A 294 9.74 -22.40 0.11
C LYS A 294 9.20 -23.11 1.37
N ASP A 295 9.60 -24.36 1.61
CA ASP A 295 9.20 -25.17 2.76
C ASP A 295 10.40 -25.49 3.68
N THR A 296 11.51 -24.78 3.56
CA THR A 296 12.74 -25.09 4.28
C THR A 296 12.60 -24.79 5.77
N ALA A 297 12.97 -25.77 6.60
CA ALA A 297 13.13 -25.61 8.04
C ALA A 297 14.50 -24.97 8.33
N TRP A 298 14.50 -23.67 8.62
CA TRP A 298 15.73 -22.90 8.86
C TRP A 298 16.40 -23.32 10.18
N PRO A 299 17.71 -23.60 10.18
CA PRO A 299 18.40 -24.04 11.40
C PRO A 299 18.37 -23.00 12.52
N GLY A 300 17.83 -23.38 13.66
CA GLY A 300 17.79 -22.51 14.85
C GLY A 300 16.66 -21.47 14.87
N VAL A 301 15.79 -21.53 13.90
CA VAL A 301 14.59 -20.66 13.77
C VAL A 301 13.36 -21.42 14.29
N ASP A 302 12.40 -20.70 14.85
CA ASP A 302 11.12 -21.28 15.30
C ASP A 302 10.35 -21.90 14.12
N GLU A 303 9.62 -23.00 14.38
CA GLU A 303 8.86 -23.68 13.34
C GLU A 303 7.82 -22.79 12.66
N SER A 304 7.28 -21.81 13.38
CA SER A 304 6.34 -20.82 12.83
C SER A 304 6.93 -19.86 11.81
N LEU A 305 8.25 -19.84 11.68
CA LEU A 305 9.01 -19.03 10.72
C LEU A 305 9.77 -19.89 9.71
N HIS A 306 9.34 -21.13 9.49
CA HIS A 306 9.88 -21.96 8.43
C HIS A 306 9.25 -21.60 7.09
N GLY A 307 10.01 -21.76 6.03
CA GLY A 307 9.54 -21.52 4.65
C GLY A 307 9.65 -20.07 4.19
N ILE A 308 9.02 -19.81 3.05
CA ILE A 308 8.93 -18.50 2.40
C ILE A 308 7.50 -18.33 1.91
N ASP A 309 6.82 -17.28 2.37
CA ASP A 309 5.40 -17.08 2.11
C ASP A 309 5.14 -16.10 0.97
N ILE A 310 5.93 -15.01 0.91
CA ILE A 310 5.71 -13.91 -0.02
C ILE A 310 7.02 -13.51 -0.68
N ILE A 311 6.99 -13.26 -1.99
CA ILE A 311 8.03 -12.55 -2.74
C ILE A 311 7.59 -11.09 -2.88
N SER A 312 8.42 -10.15 -2.45
CA SER A 312 8.32 -8.73 -2.76
C SER A 312 9.39 -8.35 -3.77
N LEU A 313 8.97 -7.86 -4.94
CA LEU A 313 9.85 -7.61 -6.07
C LEU A 313 9.61 -6.20 -6.60
N SER A 314 10.49 -5.28 -6.19
CA SER A 314 10.34 -3.85 -6.42
C SER A 314 11.18 -3.32 -7.58
N TRP A 315 11.44 -4.15 -8.57
CA TRP A 315 12.17 -3.83 -9.79
C TRP A 315 11.58 -4.58 -10.99
N GLY A 316 12.01 -4.24 -12.19
CA GLY A 316 11.52 -4.82 -13.41
C GLY A 316 12.62 -5.00 -14.45
N ILE A 317 12.38 -5.88 -15.40
CA ILE A 317 13.24 -6.09 -16.57
C ILE A 317 12.59 -5.39 -17.75
N THR A 318 13.33 -4.44 -18.37
CA THR A 318 12.81 -3.77 -19.57
C THR A 318 12.55 -4.78 -20.67
N SER A 319 11.34 -4.73 -21.22
CA SER A 319 11.04 -5.48 -22.42
C SER A 319 11.83 -4.91 -23.59
N HIS A 320 12.54 -5.76 -24.32
CA HIS A 320 13.27 -5.37 -25.53
C HIS A 320 12.38 -5.33 -26.77
N GLU A 321 11.12 -5.72 -26.64
CA GLU A 321 10.15 -5.76 -27.72
C GLU A 321 9.17 -4.60 -27.60
N GLY A 322 8.92 -3.88 -28.67
CA GLY A 322 7.85 -2.88 -28.72
C GLY A 322 6.51 -3.51 -28.34
N GLY A 323 5.77 -2.87 -27.43
CA GLY A 323 4.51 -3.39 -26.89
C GLY A 323 4.63 -4.15 -25.57
N GLY A 324 5.79 -4.11 -24.92
CA GLY A 324 6.00 -4.75 -23.63
C GLY A 324 6.08 -6.29 -23.69
N SER A 325 6.05 -6.90 -22.53
CA SER A 325 6.02 -8.37 -22.38
C SER A 325 4.60 -8.91 -22.47
N ASP A 326 4.45 -10.10 -23.02
CA ASP A 326 3.20 -10.87 -23.04
C ASP A 326 3.08 -11.86 -21.85
N GLY A 327 4.04 -11.83 -20.93
CA GLY A 327 4.05 -12.70 -19.75
C GLY A 327 4.58 -14.11 -20.00
N GLU A 328 5.09 -14.41 -21.21
CA GLU A 328 5.62 -15.73 -21.57
C GLU A 328 7.16 -15.77 -21.62
N ASP A 329 7.82 -14.67 -21.29
CA ASP A 329 9.27 -14.66 -21.09
C ASP A 329 9.70 -15.44 -19.84
N MET A 330 11.00 -15.76 -19.74
CA MET A 330 11.51 -16.61 -18.65
C MET A 330 11.26 -16.01 -17.27
N HIS A 331 11.40 -14.70 -17.14
CA HIS A 331 11.25 -14.02 -15.85
C HIS A 331 9.78 -13.86 -15.41
N SER A 332 8.84 -13.77 -16.35
CA SER A 332 7.41 -13.84 -16.02
C SER A 332 7.01 -15.27 -15.63
N ARG A 333 7.52 -16.26 -16.36
CA ARG A 333 7.20 -17.67 -16.09
C ARG A 333 7.74 -18.18 -14.76
N ILE A 334 8.94 -17.75 -14.32
CA ILE A 334 9.45 -18.17 -13.01
C ILE A 334 8.61 -17.62 -11.85
N LEU A 335 8.03 -16.42 -12.00
CA LEU A 335 7.09 -15.88 -11.04
C LEU A 335 5.76 -16.65 -11.03
N ASN A 336 5.29 -17.08 -12.20
CA ASN A 336 4.14 -17.97 -12.27
C ASN A 336 4.42 -19.30 -11.57
N GLU A 337 5.61 -19.90 -11.75
CA GLU A 337 6.00 -21.12 -11.05
C GLU A 337 6.11 -20.93 -9.54
N ALA A 338 6.62 -19.80 -9.04
CA ALA A 338 6.62 -19.47 -7.63
C ALA A 338 5.19 -19.41 -7.06
N THR A 339 4.28 -18.76 -7.80
CA THR A 339 2.87 -18.67 -7.42
C THR A 339 2.19 -20.04 -7.40
N LEU A 340 2.44 -20.89 -8.41
CA LEU A 340 1.92 -22.26 -8.46
C LEU A 340 2.52 -23.16 -7.38
N ALA A 341 3.75 -22.86 -6.94
CA ALA A 341 4.37 -23.55 -5.80
C ALA A 341 3.79 -23.13 -4.44
N GLY A 342 2.94 -22.09 -4.39
CA GLY A 342 2.27 -21.61 -3.18
C GLY A 342 2.87 -20.35 -2.59
N VAL A 343 3.90 -19.74 -3.20
CA VAL A 343 4.48 -18.46 -2.74
C VAL A 343 3.74 -17.31 -3.39
N THR A 344 3.21 -16.37 -2.61
CA THR A 344 2.51 -15.20 -3.15
C THR A 344 3.51 -14.20 -3.71
N VAL A 345 3.30 -13.72 -4.93
CA VAL A 345 4.23 -12.79 -5.61
C VAL A 345 3.60 -11.41 -5.75
N SER A 346 4.20 -10.41 -5.14
CA SER A 346 3.90 -8.99 -5.31
C SER A 346 5.00 -8.33 -6.13
N VAL A 347 4.66 -7.68 -7.24
CA VAL A 347 5.64 -7.16 -8.19
C VAL A 347 5.27 -5.76 -8.69
N ALA A 348 6.26 -4.89 -8.83
CA ALA A 348 6.09 -3.53 -9.34
C ALA A 348 5.68 -3.50 -10.81
N ALA A 349 4.74 -2.62 -11.16
CA ALA A 349 4.30 -2.41 -12.55
C ALA A 349 5.38 -1.75 -13.44
N GLY A 350 6.31 -1.02 -12.83
CA GLY A 350 7.36 -0.25 -13.51
C GLY A 350 7.14 1.25 -13.45
N ASN A 351 8.16 2.03 -13.85
CA ASN A 351 8.20 3.48 -13.71
C ASN A 351 8.36 4.20 -15.06
N ASP A 352 7.90 3.60 -16.16
CA ASP A 352 8.03 4.12 -17.52
C ASP A 352 6.75 4.84 -18.02
N GLY A 353 5.74 4.99 -17.16
CA GLY A 353 4.48 5.64 -17.51
C GLY A 353 4.57 7.16 -17.72
N PRO A 354 3.48 7.78 -18.22
CA PRO A 354 2.24 7.15 -18.67
C PRO A 354 2.31 6.62 -20.11
N ASP A 355 3.36 6.96 -20.88
CA ASP A 355 3.52 6.64 -22.30
C ASP A 355 4.35 5.35 -22.51
N ASN A 356 4.33 4.44 -21.53
CA ASN A 356 5.01 3.15 -21.66
C ASN A 356 4.38 2.33 -22.79
N ASP A 357 5.25 1.62 -23.56
CA ASP A 357 4.81 0.73 -24.62
C ASP A 357 4.61 -0.70 -24.04
N GLY A 358 3.50 -0.88 -23.31
CA GLY A 358 3.18 -2.10 -22.56
C GLY A 358 3.95 -2.21 -21.22
N LEU A 359 3.61 -3.21 -20.43
CA LEU A 359 4.27 -3.48 -19.16
C LEU A 359 5.61 -4.19 -19.36
N SER A 360 6.57 -3.91 -18.47
CA SER A 360 7.84 -4.60 -18.40
C SER A 360 7.67 -6.06 -17.95
N GLY A 361 8.70 -6.89 -18.20
CA GLY A 361 8.62 -8.32 -18.03
C GLY A 361 8.04 -8.83 -16.73
N MET A 362 8.64 -8.49 -15.58
CA MET A 362 8.18 -9.01 -14.28
C MET A 362 6.72 -8.62 -13.98
N GLY A 363 6.35 -7.36 -14.25
CA GLY A 363 4.99 -6.85 -14.08
C GLY A 363 3.94 -7.48 -15.01
N SER A 364 4.38 -8.24 -16.01
CA SER A 364 3.52 -8.92 -16.98
C SER A 364 3.21 -10.38 -16.60
N SER A 365 3.75 -10.90 -15.50
CA SER A 365 3.44 -12.25 -15.02
C SER A 365 1.95 -12.45 -14.82
N SER A 366 1.38 -13.53 -15.37
CA SER A 366 -0.07 -13.78 -15.36
C SER A 366 -0.63 -14.03 -13.94
N LEU A 367 0.17 -14.66 -13.06
CA LEU A 367 -0.30 -15.08 -11.73
C LEU A 367 0.14 -14.16 -10.59
N SER A 368 1.16 -13.33 -10.79
CA SER A 368 1.63 -12.36 -9.79
C SER A 368 0.63 -11.23 -9.56
N ILE A 369 0.73 -10.58 -8.41
CA ILE A 369 0.03 -9.35 -8.07
C ILE A 369 0.88 -8.17 -8.52
N THR A 370 0.47 -7.51 -9.60
CA THR A 370 1.18 -6.37 -10.18
C THR A 370 0.67 -5.08 -9.57
N VAL A 371 1.57 -4.27 -9.02
CA VAL A 371 1.23 -3.08 -8.23
C VAL A 371 1.67 -1.81 -8.95
N GLY A 372 0.70 -0.94 -9.27
CA GLY A 372 0.94 0.42 -9.72
C GLY A 372 1.10 1.42 -8.56
N ALA A 373 1.55 2.64 -8.85
CA ALA A 373 1.75 3.66 -7.83
C ALA A 373 0.75 4.81 -7.95
N THR A 374 0.19 5.23 -6.82
CA THR A 374 -0.54 6.51 -6.69
C THR A 374 0.33 7.59 -6.08
N ASP A 375 -0.07 8.84 -6.30
CA ASP A 375 0.33 10.01 -5.54
C ASP A 375 -0.83 10.32 -4.58
N ASP A 376 -0.59 10.12 -3.30
CA ASP A 376 -1.55 10.36 -2.22
C ASP A 376 -1.66 11.84 -1.82
N MET A 377 -1.06 12.74 -2.63
CA MET A 377 -0.99 14.19 -2.37
C MET A 377 -0.50 14.51 -0.94
N ASN A 378 0.07 13.53 -0.27
CA ASN A 378 0.48 13.57 1.13
C ASN A 378 -0.68 13.88 2.08
N THR A 379 -1.85 13.35 1.78
CA THR A 379 -3.04 13.40 2.62
C THR A 379 -3.51 11.97 2.92
N ILE A 380 -4.33 11.82 3.95
CA ILE A 380 -5.00 10.55 4.24
C ILE A 380 -6.32 10.41 3.48
N ASP A 381 -6.77 11.48 2.82
CA ASP A 381 -8.01 11.48 2.03
C ASP A 381 -7.80 10.72 0.72
N ARG A 382 -8.39 9.54 0.62
CA ARG A 382 -8.28 8.67 -0.56
C ARG A 382 -9.01 9.20 -1.79
N ASP A 383 -9.89 10.19 -1.62
CA ASP A 383 -10.67 10.77 -2.72
C ASP A 383 -9.84 11.74 -3.57
N ASP A 384 -8.72 12.26 -3.04
CA ASP A 384 -7.81 13.14 -3.78
C ASP A 384 -6.60 12.42 -4.40
N ASP A 385 -6.46 11.11 -4.15
CA ASP A 385 -5.41 10.28 -4.73
C ASP A 385 -5.46 10.28 -6.25
N THR A 386 -4.30 10.39 -6.86
CA THR A 386 -4.17 10.33 -8.31
C THR A 386 -3.16 9.28 -8.72
N ILE A 387 -3.26 8.80 -9.95
CA ILE A 387 -2.23 7.91 -10.46
C ILE A 387 -0.90 8.65 -10.63
N ALA A 388 0.18 8.11 -10.10
CA ALA A 388 1.51 8.71 -10.25
C ALA A 388 1.91 8.78 -11.73
N GLY A 389 2.43 9.96 -12.15
CA GLY A 389 2.74 10.20 -13.56
C GLY A 389 3.77 9.23 -14.14
N TYR A 390 4.63 8.66 -13.31
CA TYR A 390 5.65 7.68 -13.71
C TYR A 390 5.16 6.23 -13.68
N SER A 391 4.08 5.90 -12.97
CA SER A 391 3.60 4.51 -12.87
C SER A 391 3.30 3.96 -14.25
N SER A 392 3.83 2.79 -14.58
CA SER A 392 3.52 2.13 -15.86
C SER A 392 2.05 1.73 -15.92
N ARG A 393 1.48 1.82 -17.11
CA ARG A 393 0.08 1.55 -17.41
C ARG A 393 -0.08 0.20 -18.08
N GLY A 394 -1.23 -0.43 -17.85
CA GLY A 394 -1.64 -1.61 -18.57
C GLY A 394 -2.38 -1.33 -19.89
N PRO A 395 -2.92 -2.35 -20.53
CA PRO A 395 -2.73 -3.77 -20.20
C PRO A 395 -1.33 -4.27 -20.54
N ARG A 396 -0.95 -5.48 -20.07
CA ARG A 396 0.19 -6.17 -20.67
C ARG A 396 -0.16 -6.63 -22.09
N ARG A 397 0.84 -7.00 -22.86
CA ARG A 397 0.65 -7.53 -24.20
C ARG A 397 -0.13 -8.86 -24.18
N ASP A 398 -1.02 -9.06 -25.16
CA ASP A 398 -1.76 -10.30 -25.40
C ASP A 398 -0.83 -11.45 -25.75
N ASN A 399 -0.91 -12.56 -25.00
CA ASN A 399 -0.16 -13.80 -25.25
C ASN A 399 -0.87 -14.74 -26.25
N GLY A 400 -2.06 -14.38 -26.73
CA GLY A 400 -2.82 -15.14 -27.74
C GLY A 400 -3.60 -16.33 -27.19
N ASP A 401 -3.79 -16.44 -25.87
CA ASP A 401 -4.55 -17.53 -25.24
C ASP A 401 -6.06 -17.36 -25.27
N SER A 402 -6.53 -16.20 -25.67
CA SER A 402 -7.94 -15.79 -25.71
C SER A 402 -8.58 -15.54 -24.35
N ASP A 403 -7.80 -15.38 -23.29
CA ASP A 403 -8.25 -14.93 -21.98
C ASP A 403 -7.82 -13.48 -21.74
N PRO A 404 -8.68 -12.48 -21.94
CA PRO A 404 -8.31 -11.07 -21.76
C PRO A 404 -8.06 -10.69 -20.30
N THR A 405 -8.42 -11.55 -19.34
CA THR A 405 -8.34 -11.21 -17.91
C THR A 405 -6.92 -11.33 -17.36
N ASN A 406 -6.07 -12.13 -17.99
CA ASN A 406 -4.67 -12.26 -17.60
C ASN A 406 -3.78 -11.14 -18.15
N GLU A 407 -4.28 -10.35 -19.12
CA GLU A 407 -3.64 -9.13 -19.62
C GLU A 407 -4.00 -7.89 -18.79
N MET A 408 -5.04 -7.98 -17.97
CA MET A 408 -5.50 -6.87 -17.13
C MET A 408 -4.55 -6.64 -15.96
N LYS A 409 -3.49 -5.89 -16.23
CA LYS A 409 -2.46 -5.44 -15.28
C LYS A 409 -2.37 -3.91 -15.33
N PRO A 410 -2.04 -3.20 -14.22
CA PRO A 410 -1.78 -3.74 -12.88
C PRO A 410 -3.01 -4.37 -12.25
N ASP A 411 -2.81 -5.11 -11.13
CA ASP A 411 -3.90 -5.64 -10.32
C ASP A 411 -4.49 -4.57 -9.41
N VAL A 412 -3.64 -3.88 -8.67
CA VAL A 412 -4.02 -2.81 -7.74
C VAL A 412 -2.97 -1.71 -7.72
N THR A 413 -3.30 -0.61 -7.06
CA THR A 413 -2.36 0.48 -6.76
C THR A 413 -2.24 0.71 -5.26
N ALA A 414 -1.14 1.36 -4.87
CA ALA A 414 -0.92 1.88 -3.53
C ALA A 414 -0.08 3.18 -3.62
N PRO A 415 -0.04 4.02 -2.58
CA PRO A 415 0.81 5.19 -2.55
C PRO A 415 2.28 4.83 -2.77
N GLY A 416 2.91 5.51 -3.72
CA GLY A 416 4.31 5.29 -4.10
C GLY A 416 5.09 6.58 -4.37
N THR A 417 4.52 7.76 -4.09
CA THR A 417 5.12 9.06 -4.39
C THR A 417 5.59 9.76 -3.13
N ASN A 418 6.86 10.16 -3.10
CA ASN A 418 7.51 10.87 -1.98
C ASN A 418 7.45 10.15 -0.62
N ILE A 419 7.45 8.83 -0.64
CA ILE A 419 7.36 8.00 0.57
C ILE A 419 8.63 8.13 1.41
N VAL A 420 8.48 8.29 2.72
CA VAL A 420 9.59 8.24 3.69
C VAL A 420 10.08 6.81 3.83
N GLN A 421 11.39 6.63 3.85
CA GLN A 421 12.04 5.33 3.74
C GLN A 421 12.89 5.02 4.96
N ALA A 422 12.97 3.73 5.28
CA ALA A 422 14.05 3.22 6.11
C ALA A 422 15.39 3.38 5.38
N GLU A 423 16.43 3.83 6.07
CA GLU A 423 17.73 4.13 5.49
C GLU A 423 18.75 3.01 5.72
N ALA A 424 19.55 2.70 4.68
CA ALA A 424 20.77 1.95 4.83
C ALA A 424 21.98 2.91 4.82
N CYS A 425 22.75 2.94 5.91
CA CYS A 425 23.79 3.95 6.09
C CYS A 425 25.04 3.76 5.26
N VAL A 426 25.24 2.61 4.65
CA VAL A 426 26.59 2.25 4.16
C VAL A 426 26.97 3.02 2.90
N THR A 427 26.01 3.43 2.07
CA THR A 427 26.33 3.99 0.74
C THR A 427 25.43 5.09 0.21
N SER A 428 24.25 5.29 0.75
CA SER A 428 23.23 6.14 0.10
C SER A 428 23.47 7.65 0.20
N GLY A 429 24.46 8.09 0.96
CA GLY A 429 24.71 9.52 1.21
C GLY A 429 23.67 10.19 2.10
N GLY A 430 22.59 9.50 2.47
CA GLY A 430 21.61 9.95 3.44
C GLY A 430 22.16 9.95 4.85
N CYS A 431 22.99 8.98 5.16
CA CYS A 431 23.75 8.98 6.37
C CYS A 431 25.08 9.72 6.14
N ASN A 432 25.32 10.76 6.86
CA ASN A 432 26.56 11.58 6.79
C ASN A 432 27.86 10.80 7.07
N ASN A 433 27.92 9.49 6.87
CA ASN A 433 29.01 8.64 7.25
C ASN A 433 29.56 7.82 6.07
N PHE A 434 30.41 8.46 5.29
CA PHE A 434 31.06 7.92 4.10
C PHE A 434 32.08 6.77 4.36
N LEU A 435 32.30 6.36 5.60
CA LEU A 435 33.35 5.39 5.99
C LEU A 435 32.83 4.36 7.01
N GLY A 436 31.65 3.79 6.79
CA GLY A 436 31.07 2.79 7.67
C GLY A 436 30.39 3.45 8.86
N GLY A 437 29.16 3.85 8.66
CA GLY A 437 28.25 4.29 9.72
C GLY A 437 27.86 3.12 10.61
N ASP A 438 27.37 3.45 11.77
CA ASP A 438 26.72 2.50 12.66
C ASP A 438 25.25 2.37 12.19
N ALA A 439 24.92 1.29 11.51
CA ALA A 439 23.59 1.06 10.94
C ALA A 439 22.48 1.08 12.00
N SER A 440 22.81 0.79 13.26
CA SER A 440 21.89 0.92 14.38
C SER A 440 21.46 2.37 14.69
N GLN A 441 22.08 3.35 14.03
CA GLN A 441 21.72 4.77 14.10
C GLN A 441 20.95 5.27 12.88
N ASN A 442 20.60 4.36 11.95
CA ASN A 442 19.82 4.68 10.79
C ASN A 442 18.41 5.16 11.19
N GLY A 443 17.80 5.95 10.34
CA GLY A 443 16.50 6.56 10.56
C GLY A 443 15.59 6.45 9.35
N TYR A 444 14.58 7.32 9.30
CA TYR A 444 13.58 7.41 8.25
C TYR A 444 13.60 8.83 7.66
N THR A 445 14.66 9.24 7.01
CA THR A 445 14.84 10.62 6.54
C THR A 445 14.91 10.76 5.03
N SER A 446 15.23 9.69 4.32
CA SER A 446 15.24 9.73 2.85
C SER A 446 13.83 9.55 2.29
N ARG A 447 13.65 10.00 1.05
CA ARG A 447 12.36 9.92 0.34
C ARG A 447 12.55 9.36 -1.04
N GLY A 448 11.60 8.56 -1.48
CA GLY A 448 11.60 8.00 -2.81
C GLY A 448 10.23 7.98 -3.46
N SER A 449 10.25 7.83 -4.77
CA SER A 449 9.04 7.68 -5.58
C SER A 449 9.25 6.57 -6.59
N GLY A 450 8.28 5.68 -6.69
CA GLY A 450 8.30 4.54 -7.60
C GLY A 450 7.22 3.53 -7.27
N THR A 451 6.85 2.72 -8.24
CA THR A 451 6.07 1.50 -8.00
C THR A 451 6.80 0.55 -7.05
N SER A 452 8.13 0.73 -6.93
CA SER A 452 8.99 0.06 -5.95
C SER A 452 8.57 0.30 -4.50
N TYR A 453 7.90 1.41 -4.20
CA TYR A 453 7.45 1.78 -2.85
C TYR A 453 5.98 1.48 -2.61
N ALA A 454 5.18 1.40 -3.66
CA ALA A 454 3.81 0.91 -3.60
C ALA A 454 3.73 -0.61 -3.39
N THR A 455 4.61 -1.36 -4.06
CA THR A 455 4.65 -2.83 -4.02
C THR A 455 4.84 -3.39 -2.61
N PRO A 456 5.84 -2.95 -1.82
CA PRO A 456 6.02 -3.48 -0.47
C PRO A 456 4.89 -3.09 0.50
N ALA A 457 4.20 -1.97 0.30
CA ALA A 457 3.01 -1.66 1.08
C ALA A 457 1.91 -2.71 0.87
N VAL A 458 1.66 -3.11 -0.39
CA VAL A 458 0.74 -4.23 -0.72
C VAL A 458 1.26 -5.56 -0.19
N THR A 459 2.57 -5.80 -0.25
CA THR A 459 3.22 -7.00 0.33
C THR A 459 2.89 -7.14 1.82
N GLY A 460 2.95 -6.04 2.58
CA GLY A 460 2.55 -6.05 3.99
C GLY A 460 1.06 -6.33 4.17
N VAL A 461 0.17 -5.81 3.32
CA VAL A 461 -1.26 -6.18 3.36
C VAL A 461 -1.46 -7.67 3.11
N ILE A 462 -0.72 -8.26 2.17
CA ILE A 462 -0.74 -9.72 1.93
C ILE A 462 -0.30 -10.48 3.19
N ALA A 463 0.74 -10.01 3.87
CA ALA A 463 1.19 -10.64 5.12
C ALA A 463 0.11 -10.58 6.23
N LEU A 464 -0.65 -9.49 6.33
CA LEU A 464 -1.79 -9.41 7.25
C LEU A 464 -2.91 -10.39 6.87
N MET A 465 -3.19 -10.57 5.57
CA MET A 465 -4.19 -11.54 5.09
C MET A 465 -3.78 -12.97 5.40
N MET A 466 -2.50 -13.31 5.25
CA MET A 466 -1.96 -14.65 5.55
C MET A 466 -1.92 -14.93 7.05
N GLU A 467 -1.69 -13.93 7.90
CA GLU A 467 -1.73 -14.09 9.36
C GLU A 467 -3.14 -14.42 9.87
N VAL A 468 -4.20 -13.89 9.24
CA VAL A 468 -5.61 -14.23 9.60
C VAL A 468 -6.08 -15.55 8.96
N ASN A 469 -5.41 -16.00 7.90
CA ASN A 469 -5.77 -17.21 7.15
C ASN A 469 -4.50 -17.87 6.58
N ASP A 470 -3.91 -18.76 7.34
CA ASP A 470 -2.66 -19.45 7.00
C ASP A 470 -2.80 -20.50 5.88
N GLU A 471 -4.02 -20.87 5.52
CA GLU A 471 -4.31 -21.78 4.41
C GLU A 471 -4.70 -21.05 3.10
N ILE A 472 -4.70 -19.72 3.10
CA ILE A 472 -5.09 -18.93 1.91
C ILE A 472 -4.06 -19.08 0.80
N ASN A 473 -4.51 -19.39 -0.42
CA ASN A 473 -3.58 -19.54 -1.54
C ASN A 473 -3.37 -18.22 -2.30
N PRO A 474 -2.30 -18.13 -3.10
CA PRO A 474 -1.95 -16.89 -3.81
C PRO A 474 -3.04 -16.37 -4.75
N LEU A 475 -3.80 -17.25 -5.41
CA LEU A 475 -4.86 -16.83 -6.34
C LEU A 475 -6.05 -16.22 -5.58
N ALA A 476 -6.41 -16.76 -4.40
CA ALA A 476 -7.43 -16.17 -3.55
C ALA A 476 -6.98 -14.79 -3.03
N ILE A 477 -5.72 -14.67 -2.59
CA ILE A 477 -5.15 -13.37 -2.15
C ILE A 477 -5.29 -12.33 -3.27
N ARG A 478 -4.86 -12.67 -4.50
CA ARG A 478 -4.98 -11.76 -5.65
C ARG A 478 -6.41 -11.34 -5.90
N GLU A 479 -7.35 -12.28 -5.88
CA GLU A 479 -8.75 -11.98 -6.14
C GLU A 479 -9.41 -11.17 -5.02
N ILE A 480 -9.03 -11.39 -3.77
CA ILE A 480 -9.46 -10.55 -2.65
C ILE A 480 -8.97 -9.10 -2.85
N LEU A 481 -7.68 -8.90 -3.15
CA LEU A 481 -7.14 -7.56 -3.39
C LEU A 481 -7.87 -6.84 -4.53
N ARG A 482 -8.18 -7.54 -5.63
CA ARG A 482 -8.95 -7.00 -6.76
C ARG A 482 -10.39 -6.64 -6.38
N SER A 483 -11.07 -7.53 -5.67
CA SER A 483 -12.49 -7.38 -5.33
C SER A 483 -12.75 -6.34 -4.24
N THR A 484 -11.81 -6.14 -3.33
CA THR A 484 -11.91 -5.22 -2.20
C THR A 484 -11.29 -3.85 -2.45
N ALA A 485 -10.53 -3.67 -3.54
CA ALA A 485 -9.90 -2.40 -3.87
C ALA A 485 -10.93 -1.27 -4.02
N THR A 486 -10.60 -0.08 -3.54
CA THR A 486 -11.39 1.13 -3.76
C THR A 486 -11.33 1.52 -5.24
N ARG A 487 -12.47 1.51 -5.91
CA ARG A 487 -12.56 1.74 -7.36
C ARG A 487 -12.14 3.17 -7.73
N MET A 488 -11.24 3.28 -8.69
CA MET A 488 -10.66 4.54 -9.16
C MET A 488 -10.82 4.64 -10.67
N GLY A 489 -11.41 5.73 -11.14
CA GLY A 489 -11.58 5.99 -12.57
C GLY A 489 -12.59 5.06 -13.30
N PRO A 490 -12.85 5.31 -14.59
CA PRO A 490 -13.72 4.48 -15.39
C PRO A 490 -13.01 3.23 -15.92
N ALA A 491 -13.75 2.14 -16.14
CA ALA A 491 -13.21 0.94 -16.75
C ALA A 491 -12.65 1.20 -18.16
N SER A 492 -11.47 0.65 -18.48
CA SER A 492 -10.86 0.75 -19.82
C SER A 492 -11.38 -0.32 -20.79
N GLN A 493 -11.78 -1.48 -20.26
CA GLN A 493 -12.29 -2.63 -21.05
C GLN A 493 -13.62 -3.15 -20.48
N PRO A 494 -14.70 -2.33 -20.49
CA PRO A 494 -15.98 -2.66 -19.84
C PRO A 494 -16.71 -3.86 -20.47
N GLU A 495 -16.28 -4.31 -21.65
CA GLU A 495 -16.79 -5.52 -22.30
C GLU A 495 -16.24 -6.81 -21.69
N HIS A 496 -15.13 -6.74 -20.94
CA HIS A 496 -14.47 -7.86 -20.29
C HIS A 496 -14.56 -7.78 -18.77
N ASP A 497 -14.32 -6.58 -18.22
CA ASP A 497 -14.43 -6.30 -16.79
C ASP A 497 -14.94 -4.86 -16.57
N PRO A 498 -16.05 -4.66 -15.85
CA PRO A 498 -16.65 -3.35 -15.68
C PRO A 498 -15.91 -2.44 -14.72
N HIS A 499 -14.87 -2.91 -14.05
CA HIS A 499 -14.15 -2.18 -13.00
C HIS A 499 -12.66 -1.96 -13.28
N TRP A 500 -12.02 -2.87 -14.03
CA TRP A 500 -10.60 -2.72 -14.31
C TRP A 500 -10.31 -1.53 -15.24
N ASN A 501 -9.28 -0.76 -14.92
CA ASN A 501 -8.73 0.24 -15.85
C ASN A 501 -7.20 0.17 -15.91
N GLU A 502 -6.65 0.71 -17.01
CA GLU A 502 -5.22 0.64 -17.30
C GLU A 502 -4.34 1.42 -16.33
N ASP A 503 -4.88 2.43 -15.65
CA ASP A 503 -4.16 3.27 -14.70
C ASP A 503 -4.05 2.62 -13.32
N PHE A 504 -5.19 2.25 -12.73
CA PHE A 504 -5.32 1.83 -11.34
C PHE A 504 -5.52 0.33 -11.14
N GLY A 505 -5.61 -0.45 -12.23
CA GLY A 505 -6.05 -1.84 -12.13
C GLY A 505 -7.50 -1.92 -11.63
N TRP A 506 -7.74 -2.74 -10.61
CA TRP A 506 -9.05 -2.79 -9.94
C TRP A 506 -9.25 -1.67 -8.91
N GLY A 507 -8.22 -0.88 -8.63
CA GLY A 507 -8.30 0.30 -7.76
C GLY A 507 -7.17 0.40 -6.73
N LEU A 508 -7.36 1.31 -5.78
CA LEU A 508 -6.46 1.54 -4.66
C LEU A 508 -6.67 0.45 -3.59
N VAL A 509 -5.62 -0.19 -3.14
CA VAL A 509 -5.67 -1.27 -2.15
C VAL A 509 -6.44 -0.85 -0.89
N HIS A 510 -7.24 -1.77 -0.33
CA HIS A 510 -8.06 -1.55 0.86
C HIS A 510 -7.74 -2.63 1.89
N ALA A 511 -6.76 -2.37 2.76
CA ALA A 511 -6.22 -3.38 3.67
C ALA A 511 -7.28 -3.93 4.65
N HIS A 512 -8.14 -3.08 5.18
CA HIS A 512 -9.21 -3.53 6.09
C HIS A 512 -10.12 -4.57 5.45
N ASP A 513 -10.64 -4.28 4.25
CA ASP A 513 -11.61 -5.15 3.59
C ASP A 513 -10.94 -6.42 3.07
N ALA A 514 -9.67 -6.33 2.65
CA ALA A 514 -8.88 -7.48 2.24
C ALA A 514 -8.65 -8.44 3.42
N VAL A 515 -8.22 -7.93 4.56
CA VAL A 515 -7.97 -8.74 5.78
C VAL A 515 -9.27 -9.34 6.30
N TRP A 516 -10.35 -8.55 6.35
CA TRP A 516 -11.66 -9.06 6.79
C TRP A 516 -12.18 -10.18 5.87
N THR A 517 -12.02 -10.02 4.55
CA THR A 517 -12.44 -11.06 3.58
C THR A 517 -11.61 -12.34 3.76
N ALA A 518 -10.30 -12.22 3.95
CA ALA A 518 -9.43 -13.38 4.22
C ALA A 518 -9.83 -14.10 5.51
N GLU A 519 -10.14 -13.36 6.60
CA GLU A 519 -10.61 -13.92 7.87
C GLU A 519 -11.97 -14.61 7.70
N TYR A 520 -12.89 -14.01 6.92
CA TYR A 520 -14.19 -14.61 6.63
C TYR A 520 -14.05 -15.96 5.93
N LEU A 521 -13.16 -16.08 4.96
CA LEU A 521 -12.90 -17.35 4.27
C LEU A 521 -12.36 -18.39 5.24
N ASN A 522 -11.44 -18.02 6.14
CA ASN A 522 -10.92 -18.90 7.17
C ASN A 522 -12.04 -19.38 8.13
N MET A 523 -12.84 -18.44 8.66
CA MET A 523 -13.93 -18.76 9.58
C MET A 523 -15.00 -19.68 8.98
N THR A 524 -15.27 -19.53 7.69
CA THR A 524 -16.29 -20.32 6.98
C THR A 524 -15.73 -21.59 6.38
N GLY A 525 -14.41 -21.74 6.33
CA GLY A 525 -13.73 -22.89 5.70
C GLY A 525 -13.91 -22.94 4.19
N ILE A 526 -14.26 -21.80 3.55
CA ILE A 526 -14.39 -21.70 2.10
C ILE A 526 -12.99 -21.63 1.50
N THR A 527 -12.70 -22.54 0.59
CA THR A 527 -11.43 -22.59 -0.14
C THR A 527 -11.61 -22.20 -1.60
N THR A 528 -10.52 -21.97 -2.32
CA THR A 528 -10.57 -21.70 -3.77
C THR A 528 -11.18 -22.83 -4.59
N SER A 529 -11.19 -24.08 -4.06
CA SER A 529 -11.88 -25.19 -4.72
C SER A 529 -13.42 -25.10 -4.63
N ASP A 530 -13.94 -24.29 -3.73
CA ASP A 530 -15.37 -24.01 -3.56
C ASP A 530 -15.82 -22.79 -4.35
N MET A 531 -14.89 -22.08 -4.95
CA MET A 531 -15.10 -20.83 -5.68
C MET A 531 -14.92 -21.01 -7.18
N ASN A 532 -15.61 -20.15 -7.91
CA ASN A 532 -15.34 -19.87 -9.31
C ASN A 532 -14.89 -18.40 -9.41
N LEU A 533 -13.59 -18.16 -9.57
CA LEU A 533 -13.01 -16.82 -9.64
C LEU A 533 -13.34 -16.09 -10.94
N ASP A 534 -13.94 -16.78 -11.93
CA ASP A 534 -14.48 -16.18 -13.13
C ASP A 534 -15.87 -15.55 -12.92
N LEU A 535 -16.45 -15.71 -11.74
CA LEU A 535 -17.62 -14.98 -11.29
C LEU A 535 -17.21 -13.86 -10.37
N GLN A 536 -17.77 -12.67 -10.62
CA GLN A 536 -17.53 -11.49 -9.81
C GLN A 536 -18.84 -10.85 -9.37
N VAL A 537 -18.88 -10.34 -8.16
CA VAL A 537 -20.00 -9.62 -7.58
C VAL A 537 -19.50 -8.43 -6.80
N HIS A 538 -20.11 -7.29 -6.97
CA HIS A 538 -19.73 -6.09 -6.23
C HIS A 538 -20.96 -5.27 -5.83
N ILE A 539 -21.02 -4.85 -4.54
CA ILE A 539 -21.97 -3.84 -4.07
C ILE A 539 -21.43 -2.48 -4.49
N GLU A 540 -22.16 -1.76 -5.36
CA GLU A 540 -21.70 -0.48 -5.91
C GLU A 540 -22.21 0.73 -5.12
N ASN A 541 -23.45 0.63 -4.61
CA ASN A 541 -24.07 1.76 -3.94
C ASN A 541 -25.09 1.31 -2.88
N ILE A 542 -25.12 2.03 -1.80
CA ILE A 542 -26.04 1.83 -0.68
C ILE A 542 -26.80 3.14 -0.46
N SER A 543 -28.12 3.10 -0.64
CA SER A 543 -28.99 4.24 -0.38
C SER A 543 -29.85 3.99 0.85
N SER A 544 -29.76 4.87 1.83
CA SER A 544 -30.45 4.73 3.12
C SER A 544 -31.62 5.70 3.23
N GLU A 545 -32.81 5.17 3.49
CA GLU A 545 -33.99 5.94 3.84
C GLU A 545 -34.49 5.52 5.25
N GLY A 546 -34.03 6.21 6.27
CA GLY A 546 -34.30 5.85 7.66
C GLY A 546 -33.61 4.56 8.05
N THR A 547 -34.38 3.51 8.35
CA THR A 547 -33.85 2.17 8.68
C THR A 547 -33.85 1.21 7.48
N VAL A 548 -34.19 1.70 6.31
CA VAL A 548 -34.26 0.90 5.08
C VAL A 548 -33.06 1.21 4.20
N ASN A 549 -32.21 0.22 4.00
CA ASN A 549 -31.07 0.29 3.08
C ASN A 549 -31.41 -0.43 1.78
N THR A 550 -31.19 0.25 0.68
CA THR A 550 -31.29 -0.33 -0.67
C THR A 550 -29.88 -0.53 -1.19
N TYR A 551 -29.54 -1.77 -1.43
CA TYR A 551 -28.27 -2.20 -2.02
C TYR A 551 -28.45 -2.35 -3.51
N THR A 552 -27.58 -1.73 -4.29
CA THR A 552 -27.48 -1.95 -5.74
C THR A 552 -26.05 -2.37 -6.06
N GLY A 553 -25.91 -3.28 -7.00
CA GLY A 553 -24.59 -3.77 -7.36
C GLY A 553 -24.57 -4.38 -8.75
N GLN A 554 -23.38 -4.77 -9.14
CA GLN A 554 -23.10 -5.42 -10.41
C GLN A 554 -22.44 -6.78 -10.18
N ALA A 555 -22.79 -7.73 -11.02
CA ALA A 555 -22.12 -9.01 -11.13
C ALA A 555 -21.70 -9.22 -12.58
N TRP A 556 -20.60 -9.92 -12.80
CA TRP A 556 -20.16 -10.25 -14.16
C TRP A 556 -19.45 -11.58 -14.21
N THR A 557 -19.35 -12.14 -15.42
CA THR A 557 -18.70 -13.42 -15.66
C THR A 557 -17.52 -13.24 -16.60
N ARG A 558 -16.50 -14.06 -16.38
CA ARG A 558 -15.28 -14.13 -17.19
C ARG A 558 -15.18 -15.53 -17.82
N GLY A 559 -16.26 -15.98 -18.50
CA GLY A 559 -16.33 -17.32 -19.09
C GLY A 559 -17.20 -18.33 -18.31
N ALA A 560 -17.66 -17.98 -17.12
CA ALA A 560 -18.58 -18.78 -16.32
C ALA A 560 -20.06 -18.48 -16.68
N VAL A 561 -20.97 -19.29 -16.16
CA VAL A 561 -22.41 -19.08 -16.30
C VAL A 561 -22.99 -18.71 -14.93
N MET A 562 -23.54 -17.52 -14.80
CA MET A 562 -24.22 -17.08 -13.59
C MET A 562 -25.57 -17.81 -13.48
N GLU A 563 -25.77 -18.62 -12.43
CA GLU A 563 -27.05 -19.25 -12.14
C GLU A 563 -27.91 -18.37 -11.23
N LYS A 564 -27.30 -17.80 -10.16
CA LYS A 564 -28.00 -16.94 -9.21
C LYS A 564 -27.07 -15.98 -8.51
N ILE A 565 -27.66 -14.91 -7.98
CA ILE A 565 -27.02 -13.99 -7.03
C ILE A 565 -27.75 -14.13 -5.70
N GLU A 566 -27.03 -14.22 -4.60
CA GLU A 566 -27.60 -14.43 -3.26
C GLU A 566 -26.98 -13.43 -2.28
N TYR A 567 -27.77 -13.02 -1.28
CA TYR A 567 -27.23 -12.29 -0.13
C TYR A 567 -27.50 -13.02 1.18
N SER A 568 -26.68 -12.77 2.18
CA SER A 568 -26.81 -13.25 3.54
C SER A 568 -26.75 -12.08 4.53
N VAL A 569 -27.46 -12.20 5.65
CA VAL A 569 -27.44 -11.26 6.78
C VAL A 569 -27.02 -11.93 8.09
N ASP A 570 -26.61 -13.18 8.02
CA ASP A 570 -26.27 -14.05 9.16
C ASP A 570 -24.90 -14.70 9.03
N GLY A 571 -23.97 -14.03 8.32
CA GLY A 571 -22.60 -14.49 8.16
C GLY A 571 -22.45 -15.66 7.16
N GLY A 572 -23.43 -15.88 6.28
CA GLY A 572 -23.41 -16.95 5.28
C GLY A 572 -24.11 -18.26 5.74
N GLU A 573 -24.75 -18.26 6.92
CA GLU A 573 -25.51 -19.43 7.38
C GLU A 573 -26.76 -19.69 6.54
N SER A 574 -27.42 -18.61 6.08
CA SER A 574 -28.55 -18.69 5.14
C SER A 574 -28.42 -17.68 4.01
N TRP A 575 -28.90 -18.09 2.85
CA TRP A 575 -28.80 -17.29 1.63
C TRP A 575 -30.17 -17.00 1.03
N ILE A 576 -30.36 -15.78 0.58
CA ILE A 576 -31.60 -15.30 -0.04
C ILE A 576 -31.27 -14.89 -1.48
N GLU A 577 -31.96 -15.49 -2.44
CA GLU A 577 -31.79 -15.20 -3.87
C GLU A 577 -32.25 -13.78 -4.20
N VAL A 578 -31.46 -13.08 -5.02
CA VAL A 578 -31.69 -11.72 -5.48
C VAL A 578 -32.15 -11.74 -6.93
N MET A 579 -33.12 -10.91 -7.24
CA MET A 579 -33.49 -10.65 -8.63
C MET A 579 -32.41 -9.82 -9.32
N TYR A 580 -32.00 -10.25 -10.51
CA TYR A 580 -31.01 -9.55 -11.32
C TYR A 580 -31.41 -9.48 -12.78
N GLU A 581 -30.91 -8.51 -13.52
CA GLU A 581 -31.15 -8.26 -14.91
C GLU A 581 -29.84 -8.19 -15.70
N SER A 582 -29.78 -8.82 -16.87
CA SER A 582 -28.62 -8.71 -17.78
C SER A 582 -28.52 -7.29 -18.35
N VAL A 583 -27.35 -6.69 -18.29
CA VAL A 583 -27.12 -5.31 -18.77
C VAL A 583 -27.19 -5.25 -20.31
N ASN A 584 -26.77 -6.30 -21.01
CA ASN A 584 -26.62 -6.28 -22.48
C ASN A 584 -27.56 -7.19 -23.27
N GLY A 585 -28.38 -8.01 -22.61
CA GLY A 585 -29.39 -8.84 -23.25
C GLY A 585 -28.88 -9.92 -24.22
N THR A 586 -27.58 -10.14 -24.30
CA THR A 586 -26.94 -11.17 -25.13
C THR A 586 -26.09 -12.07 -24.27
N MET A 587 -26.34 -13.37 -24.32
CA MET A 587 -25.48 -14.34 -23.66
C MET A 587 -24.14 -14.43 -24.38
N SER A 588 -23.11 -13.84 -23.79
CA SER A 588 -21.71 -14.03 -24.16
C SER A 588 -20.96 -14.63 -22.97
N SER A 589 -19.78 -15.13 -23.18
CA SER A 589 -18.90 -15.60 -22.09
C SER A 589 -18.46 -14.50 -21.13
N TYR A 590 -18.78 -13.25 -21.44
CA TYR A 590 -18.56 -12.08 -20.60
C TYR A 590 -19.90 -11.32 -20.50
N GLU A 591 -20.61 -11.56 -19.41
CA GLU A 591 -21.92 -10.95 -19.17
C GLU A 591 -21.89 -10.12 -17.89
N SER A 592 -22.55 -8.97 -17.95
CA SER A 592 -22.80 -8.13 -16.78
C SER A 592 -24.27 -8.18 -16.38
N PHE A 593 -24.50 -8.23 -15.08
CA PHE A 593 -25.81 -8.26 -14.47
C PHE A 593 -25.91 -7.15 -13.42
N GLN A 594 -27.04 -6.48 -13.37
CA GLN A 594 -27.37 -5.57 -12.27
C GLN A 594 -28.33 -6.25 -11.31
N PHE A 595 -28.07 -6.05 -10.01
CA PHE A 595 -28.94 -6.57 -8.97
C PHE A 595 -29.32 -5.48 -7.97
N GLN A 596 -30.45 -5.70 -7.30
CA GLN A 596 -30.92 -4.82 -6.24
C GLN A 596 -31.66 -5.63 -5.18
N PHE A 597 -31.42 -5.30 -3.91
CA PHE A 597 -32.21 -5.81 -2.79
C PHE A 597 -32.33 -4.77 -1.69
N VAL A 598 -33.25 -5.02 -0.75
CA VAL A 598 -33.57 -4.07 0.31
C VAL A 598 -33.51 -4.74 1.65
N ILE A 599 -32.86 -4.11 2.60
CA ILE A 599 -32.74 -4.55 3.99
C ILE A 599 -33.31 -3.47 4.92
N ASN A 600 -34.20 -3.89 5.82
CA ASN A 600 -34.61 -3.02 6.91
C ASN A 600 -33.77 -3.37 8.15
N THR A 601 -32.87 -2.47 8.53
CA THR A 601 -31.93 -2.65 9.63
C THR A 601 -32.60 -2.80 11.00
N ASP A 602 -33.84 -2.31 11.18
CA ASP A 602 -34.62 -2.53 12.41
C ASP A 602 -34.88 -4.02 12.70
N PHE A 603 -34.92 -4.85 11.67
CA PHE A 603 -35.14 -6.29 11.79
C PHE A 603 -33.86 -7.12 11.91
N LEU A 604 -32.71 -6.50 11.85
CA LEU A 604 -31.44 -7.14 12.11
C LEU A 604 -31.15 -7.23 13.61
N PRO A 605 -30.33 -8.17 14.08
CA PRO A 605 -29.84 -8.20 15.43
C PRO A 605 -29.26 -6.85 15.86
N ALA A 606 -29.37 -6.50 17.15
CA ALA A 606 -28.78 -5.25 17.64
C ALA A 606 -27.24 -5.32 17.56
N GLY A 607 -26.62 -4.28 17.05
CA GLY A 607 -25.19 -4.20 16.85
C GLY A 607 -24.79 -4.35 15.38
N TYR A 608 -23.50 -4.60 15.11
CA TYR A 608 -22.98 -4.75 13.76
C TYR A 608 -23.47 -6.06 13.13
N ASN A 609 -23.92 -5.96 11.91
CA ASN A 609 -24.33 -7.09 11.08
C ASN A 609 -23.64 -6.98 9.73
N MET A 610 -23.18 -8.11 9.19
CA MET A 610 -22.58 -8.18 7.87
C MET A 610 -23.62 -8.53 6.83
N ILE A 611 -23.67 -7.77 5.78
CA ILE A 611 -24.47 -8.01 4.58
C ILE A 611 -23.50 -8.52 3.52
N ILE A 612 -23.62 -9.78 3.16
CA ILE A 612 -22.70 -10.46 2.26
C ILE A 612 -23.44 -10.82 0.98
N VAL A 613 -22.84 -10.60 -0.18
CA VAL A 613 -23.39 -10.96 -1.49
C VAL A 613 -22.41 -11.86 -2.22
N ARG A 614 -22.93 -12.85 -2.93
CA ARG A 614 -22.16 -13.71 -3.83
C ARG A 614 -22.95 -14.08 -5.09
N GLY A 615 -22.23 -14.35 -6.15
CA GLY A 615 -22.74 -15.07 -7.32
C GLY A 615 -22.52 -16.57 -7.16
N VAL A 616 -23.33 -17.38 -7.81
CA VAL A 616 -23.18 -18.84 -7.84
C VAL A 616 -23.35 -19.30 -9.28
N ASP A 617 -22.47 -20.19 -9.74
CA ASP A 617 -22.50 -20.76 -11.07
C ASP A 617 -23.39 -22.01 -11.17
N ASP A 618 -23.53 -22.57 -12.36
CA ASP A 618 -24.30 -23.75 -12.65
C ASP A 618 -23.73 -25.06 -12.04
N THR A 619 -22.50 -25.01 -11.51
CA THR A 619 -21.89 -26.13 -10.76
C THR A 619 -22.11 -26.00 -9.24
N GLY A 620 -22.56 -24.85 -8.77
CA GLY A 620 -22.76 -24.50 -7.38
C GLY A 620 -21.53 -23.84 -6.73
N ALA A 621 -20.48 -23.56 -7.49
CA ALA A 621 -19.32 -22.80 -7.00
C ALA A 621 -19.66 -21.30 -6.87
N SER A 622 -19.15 -20.65 -5.84
CA SER A 622 -19.44 -19.24 -5.56
C SER A 622 -18.35 -18.30 -6.09
N SER A 623 -18.72 -17.06 -6.36
CA SER A 623 -17.78 -15.96 -6.56
C SER A 623 -17.02 -15.66 -5.26
N MET A 624 -15.97 -14.81 -5.34
CA MET A 624 -15.56 -14.01 -4.20
C MET A 624 -16.76 -13.20 -3.68
N ILE A 625 -16.80 -12.97 -2.37
CA ILE A 625 -17.87 -12.19 -1.75
C ILE A 625 -17.64 -10.69 -1.91
N SER A 626 -18.76 -9.94 -1.94
CA SER A 626 -18.79 -8.51 -1.66
C SER A 626 -19.62 -8.27 -0.42
N TRP A 627 -19.24 -7.34 0.43
CA TRP A 627 -19.88 -7.16 1.73
C TRP A 627 -19.98 -5.71 2.17
N ASP A 628 -20.86 -5.46 3.12
CA ASP A 628 -21.03 -4.21 3.83
C ASP A 628 -21.39 -4.47 5.29
N SER A 629 -21.13 -3.52 6.17
CA SER A 629 -21.47 -3.60 7.57
C SER A 629 -22.54 -2.58 7.96
N VAL A 630 -23.57 -3.04 8.68
CA VAL A 630 -24.67 -2.18 9.13
C VAL A 630 -24.99 -2.37 10.60
N ILE A 631 -25.51 -1.30 11.23
CA ILE A 631 -25.97 -1.37 12.61
C ILE A 631 -27.43 -1.79 12.64
N GLY A 632 -27.73 -2.92 13.25
CA GLY A 632 -29.08 -3.42 13.43
C GLY A 632 -29.81 -2.80 14.61
N GLY A 633 -31.13 -2.59 14.47
CA GLY A 633 -32.01 -1.99 15.47
C GLY A 633 -32.52 -2.93 16.57
N GLY A 634 -32.37 -4.24 16.40
CA GLY A 634 -32.76 -5.25 17.40
C GLY A 634 -34.25 -5.49 17.56
N ASN A 635 -35.09 -4.97 16.68
CA ASN A 635 -36.55 -5.11 16.74
C ASN A 635 -37.05 -6.42 16.13
N PHE A 636 -36.67 -7.55 16.68
CA PHE A 636 -36.94 -8.89 16.16
C PHE A 636 -38.38 -9.38 16.24
N GLU A 637 -39.35 -8.59 16.71
CA GLU A 637 -40.67 -9.08 17.18
C GLU A 637 -41.75 -9.33 16.10
N SER A 638 -41.49 -9.38 14.80
CA SER A 638 -42.63 -9.56 13.87
C SER A 638 -42.48 -10.49 12.66
N MET A 639 -41.51 -11.35 12.58
CA MET A 639 -41.59 -12.43 11.55
C MET A 639 -42.26 -13.67 12.11
N GLY A 640 -43.39 -14.01 11.46
CA GLY A 640 -44.36 -15.01 11.87
C GLY A 640 -43.82 -16.38 12.25
N SER A 641 -44.47 -16.93 13.22
CA SER A 641 -44.29 -18.24 13.81
C SER A 641 -44.15 -19.40 12.83
N GLY A 642 -42.95 -19.84 12.57
CA GLY A 642 -42.70 -21.08 11.83
C GLY A 642 -41.23 -21.42 11.81
N ASP A 643 -40.67 -21.71 12.92
CA ASP A 643 -39.57 -22.58 13.28
C ASP A 643 -38.84 -22.08 14.51
N SER A 644 -39.34 -22.50 15.66
CA SER A 644 -38.76 -22.14 16.97
C SER A 644 -37.40 -22.81 17.25
N ILE A 645 -36.96 -23.75 16.43
CA ILE A 645 -35.73 -24.51 16.63
C ILE A 645 -34.53 -23.77 16.02
N GLY A 646 -34.65 -23.19 14.80
CA GLY A 646 -33.61 -22.41 14.16
C GLY A 646 -33.29 -21.15 14.95
N ARG A 647 -34.31 -20.45 15.45
CA ARG A 647 -34.17 -19.22 16.28
C ARG A 647 -33.41 -19.46 17.58
N THR A 648 -33.66 -20.61 18.23
CA THR A 648 -32.99 -20.94 19.50
C THR A 648 -31.54 -21.36 19.26
N LEU A 649 -31.24 -21.97 18.13
CA LEU A 649 -29.87 -22.31 17.73
C LEU A 649 -29.07 -21.09 17.36
N PHE A 650 -29.63 -20.17 16.55
CA PHE A 650 -28.99 -18.93 16.16
C PHE A 650 -28.63 -18.04 17.35
N LEU A 651 -29.59 -17.80 18.26
CA LEU A 651 -29.34 -17.06 19.48
C LEU A 651 -28.36 -17.76 20.44
N ALA A 652 -28.31 -19.10 20.42
CA ALA A 652 -27.36 -19.84 21.21
C ALA A 652 -25.93 -19.80 20.62
N VAL A 653 -25.76 -19.91 19.31
CA VAL A 653 -24.46 -19.89 18.64
C VAL A 653 -23.88 -18.46 18.66
N PHE A 654 -24.68 -17.44 18.33
CA PHE A 654 -24.26 -16.06 18.38
C PHE A 654 -23.98 -15.59 19.82
N GLY A 655 -24.82 -15.94 20.77
CA GLY A 655 -24.58 -15.69 22.18
C GLY A 655 -23.32 -16.41 22.72
N PHE A 656 -22.99 -17.59 22.18
CA PHE A 656 -21.76 -18.32 22.54
C PHE A 656 -20.52 -17.66 21.91
N ALA A 657 -20.60 -17.21 20.67
CA ALA A 657 -19.52 -16.48 20.01
C ALA A 657 -19.20 -15.15 20.70
N VAL A 658 -20.21 -14.35 21.02
CA VAL A 658 -20.06 -13.10 21.78
C VAL A 658 -19.52 -13.34 23.20
N LEU A 659 -19.97 -14.42 23.87
CA LEU A 659 -19.45 -14.79 25.20
C LEU A 659 -18.04 -15.37 25.14
N ALA A 660 -17.70 -16.11 24.08
CA ALA A 660 -16.35 -16.61 23.85
C ALA A 660 -15.37 -15.48 23.54
N PHE A 661 -15.76 -14.54 22.71
CA PHE A 661 -14.99 -13.32 22.42
C PHE A 661 -14.84 -12.43 23.65
N GLY A 662 -15.92 -12.16 24.40
CA GLY A 662 -15.85 -11.44 25.66
C GLY A 662 -15.02 -12.15 26.74
N ALA A 663 -15.03 -13.48 26.77
CA ALA A 663 -14.18 -14.26 27.67
C ALA A 663 -12.70 -14.22 27.21
N TRP A 664 -12.44 -14.25 25.93
CA TRP A 664 -11.10 -14.11 25.35
C TRP A 664 -10.50 -12.74 25.62
N VAL A 665 -11.24 -11.65 25.35
CA VAL A 665 -10.84 -10.27 25.72
C VAL A 665 -10.60 -10.13 27.22
N ALA A 666 -11.46 -10.72 28.08
CA ALA A 666 -11.26 -10.69 29.53
C ALA A 666 -10.06 -11.54 30.00
N ILE A 667 -9.67 -12.57 29.25
CA ILE A 667 -8.46 -13.37 29.51
C ILE A 667 -7.24 -12.58 29.07
N GLN A 668 -7.25 -11.92 27.90
CA GLN A 668 -6.17 -11.06 27.42
C GLN A 668 -5.93 -9.88 28.40
N GLN A 669 -6.97 -9.20 28.83
CA GLN A 669 -6.84 -8.13 29.85
C GLN A 669 -6.33 -8.60 31.22
N ARG A 670 -6.42 -9.90 31.54
CA ARG A 670 -5.83 -10.46 32.76
C ARG A 670 -4.35 -10.88 32.62
N VAL A 671 -3.86 -11.02 31.40
CA VAL A 671 -2.45 -11.35 31.15
C VAL A 671 -1.57 -10.09 31.21
N GLU A 672 -2.15 -8.89 31.05
CA GLU A 672 -1.41 -7.61 31.14
C GLU A 672 -1.28 -7.01 32.55
N GLU A 673 -1.78 -7.67 33.61
CA GLU A 673 -1.39 -7.26 34.97
C GLU A 673 0.01 -7.79 35.30
N PRO A 674 1.00 -6.93 35.55
CA PRO A 674 2.33 -7.38 35.95
C PRO A 674 2.23 -8.18 37.24
N PHE A 675 2.74 -9.40 37.22
CA PHE A 675 2.90 -10.25 38.39
C PHE A 675 3.91 -9.56 39.33
N GLU A 676 3.45 -8.71 40.23
CA GLU A 676 4.23 -8.31 41.39
C GLU A 676 4.42 -9.53 42.30
N LEU A 677 5.58 -10.14 42.20
CA LEU A 677 6.07 -11.10 43.16
C LEU A 677 6.18 -10.40 44.54
N ALA A 678 5.15 -10.55 45.35
CA ALA A 678 5.23 -10.23 46.75
C ALA A 678 6.25 -11.19 47.40
N TYR A 679 7.46 -10.71 47.64
CA TYR A 679 8.45 -11.35 48.48
C TYR A 679 7.98 -11.26 49.94
N ALA A 680 7.32 -12.27 50.41
CA ALA A 680 7.16 -12.47 51.86
C ALA A 680 8.44 -13.11 52.37
N ALA A 681 9.21 -12.33 53.12
CA ALA A 681 10.31 -12.84 53.91
C ALA A 681 9.77 -13.78 55.00
N ASP A 682 10.10 -15.04 54.95
CA ASP A 682 10.17 -15.86 56.17
C ASP A 682 11.42 -16.73 56.18
N ASN A 683 12.07 -16.67 57.33
CA ASN A 683 13.41 -17.18 57.60
C ASN A 683 13.45 -18.69 57.79
N ASN A 684 14.65 -19.24 57.56
CA ASN A 684 15.19 -20.52 58.04
C ASN A 684 14.89 -21.77 57.18
N VAL A 685 15.78 -22.03 56.24
CA VAL A 685 16.37 -23.37 56.06
C VAL A 685 17.82 -23.26 55.63
N GLU A 686 18.70 -23.91 56.41
CA GLU A 686 20.14 -24.02 56.23
C GLU A 686 20.49 -24.70 54.89
N ILE A 687 21.45 -24.15 54.16
CA ILE A 687 22.12 -24.75 53.02
C ILE A 687 23.36 -25.51 53.50
N PRO A 688 23.51 -26.79 53.16
CA PRO A 688 24.82 -27.42 53.31
C PRO A 688 25.70 -27.09 52.12
N SER A 689 26.87 -26.57 52.44
CA SER A 689 27.99 -26.35 51.52
C SER A 689 28.58 -27.70 51.08
N LEU A 690 28.80 -27.87 49.78
CA LEU A 690 29.85 -28.76 49.28
C LEU A 690 30.72 -27.99 48.29
N VAL A 691 31.90 -27.75 48.79
CA VAL A 691 33.12 -27.42 48.05
C VAL A 691 33.67 -28.71 47.48
N ASP A 692 34.14 -28.73 46.23
CA ASP A 692 35.50 -29.10 45.87
C ASP A 692 35.65 -29.27 44.35
N ASP A 693 36.60 -28.57 43.90
CA ASP A 693 37.48 -28.60 42.77
C ASP A 693 37.74 -29.97 42.09
N GLU A 694 37.85 -29.98 40.78
CA GLU A 694 39.06 -30.23 39.98
C GLU A 694 38.77 -30.31 38.49
N PRO A 695 39.70 -29.90 37.60
CA PRO A 695 39.50 -29.82 36.17
C PRO A 695 39.84 -31.14 35.46
N LEU A 696 39.04 -31.56 34.51
CA LEU A 696 39.35 -32.70 33.64
C LEU A 696 40.07 -32.18 32.35
N GLU A 697 41.29 -32.62 32.23
CA GLU A 697 42.15 -32.50 31.04
C GLU A 697 41.58 -33.22 29.84
N ALA A 698 41.64 -32.58 28.69
CA ALA A 698 41.37 -33.17 27.39
C ALA A 698 42.57 -33.98 26.93
N THR A 699 42.41 -35.25 26.69
CA THR A 699 43.40 -36.13 26.03
C THR A 699 43.11 -36.15 24.51
N LEU A 700 44.06 -35.62 23.75
CA LEU A 700 44.23 -35.85 22.31
C LEU A 700 44.53 -37.36 22.07
N VAL A 701 43.81 -37.97 21.17
CA VAL A 701 44.21 -39.24 20.52
C VAL A 701 44.45 -38.91 19.03
N GLU A 702 45.73 -38.86 18.69
CA GLU A 702 46.18 -39.07 17.32
C GLU A 702 45.95 -40.53 16.92
N ASP A 703 45.40 -40.77 15.77
CA ASP A 703 45.65 -42.03 15.08
C ASP A 703 45.90 -41.77 13.58
N THR A 704 47.05 -42.27 13.24
CA THR A 704 47.72 -42.21 11.95
C THR A 704 47.28 -43.34 11.04
N ASP A 705 47.43 -43.10 9.77
CA ASP A 705 47.74 -43.98 8.67
C ASP A 705 46.66 -44.78 7.91
N GLY A 706 46.64 -44.52 6.61
CA GLY A 706 46.72 -45.61 5.69
C GLY A 706 45.97 -45.48 4.36
N THR A 707 46.59 -44.83 3.42
CA THR A 707 46.79 -45.18 1.98
C THR A 707 45.63 -45.85 1.18
N SER A 708 45.38 -45.18 0.05
CA SER A 708 45.31 -45.67 -1.35
C SER A 708 44.00 -46.43 -1.82
N SER A 709 43.28 -45.80 -2.67
CA SER A 709 43.25 -45.98 -4.13
C SER A 709 42.16 -45.09 -4.77
#